data_be65654b1e1fd5a07c9d0d5ced282a6e
#
_entry.id   be65654b1e1fd5a07c9d0d5ced282a6e
#
_cell.length_a   1.000
_cell.length_b   1.000
_cell.length_c   1.000
_cell.angle_alpha   90.00
_cell.angle_beta   90.00
_cell.angle_gamma   90.00
#
_symmetry.space_group_name_H-M   'P 1'
#
loop_
_entity.id
_entity.type
_entity.pdbx_description
1 polymer ?
#
loop_
_entity_poly.entity_id
_entity_poly.type
_entity_poly.pdbx_seq_one_letter_code
_entity_poly.pdbx_strand_id
1 'polypeptide(L)'
;MHIMKQLLIGIVLFFSSFSFSQEGRVVGKVLDEQGEPVMGASVIYRKDVTIGAYSDDLGNYELEIPTGNCRIICRYSGMITDTFNITVFTNNDVAHDIVLRSYVQEIKGVDVKVGKFDKSLEDQTVSMEIIKPELIENKNTRSIETALDQTPGLNILDGEPQIRGGSGFTFGVGSKVAVIVDDMPMLSGDAGRPEWGFIPVENIHHIEVVKGAASVLSGSSALSGSIHIRTAYPKAKPKTKVNLYSGFYSKPSQDGATWYDNYPLISGVNFLHSRRIKNLDVVVGGNFNYDHGYIGPPIEDSIVSVSPYADTVSNFNERQMASKRARINFNLRYRSKKYKGLNYGINGNVMLSHTNMAFAWLGDSTDLFRAYPGAVFLQEQFIFNLDPYLNFFTQSNGKHALRGRLLHSDNQMTANQSNRATTYYGDYMFQKRYKNLGNLDFIGGITGTFTNSFANMYVGSGSPNNQMINVSGYTQLENKIKKAINLSVGGRLEYFQLNDSITALKPIFRAGTSIKIYQETYLRASYGQGYRFPTITERFIRTGVGNFGVFPNPDLKPETSWNAEVGVKQGIKLGQIYGYIDVAGFWQEYQNTIEYTFGFWGDGSDPSNFAGFRFMNTGQSRVLGIDASFSGKAKIGRKTDVTFMTGYNYIVPTSLSPDFVYAIDSVYYNKEYSYNSTSLDPSNKILKYRFLHNVKGDVEFTFWKKLGIGISVKYFSKIENMDIVIQDFEELTQDLAFIQKIEYMDFYNSHRHGNWVFDARVSYGINDKHKLAIISTNIANRTYSLRPLKIEQPRTVMLQYTFKLDKN
;
A
#
# COMPACT_ATOMS: atom_id res chain seq x y z
N MET A 1 -68.02 -20.12 10.24
CA MET A 1 -67.39 -21.26 10.95
C MET A 1 -66.48 -22.13 10.04
N HIS A 2 -66.75 -22.23 8.71
CA HIS A 2 -65.91 -23.02 7.79
C HIS A 2 -64.51 -22.34 7.45
N ILE A 3 -64.49 -21.06 7.31
CA ILE A 3 -63.23 -20.27 6.97
C ILE A 3 -62.26 -20.29 8.15
N MET A 4 -62.74 -20.26 9.37
CA MET A 4 -61.89 -20.29 10.58
C MET A 4 -61.27 -21.68 10.83
N LYS A 5 -61.89 -22.76 10.37
CA LYS A 5 -61.31 -24.11 10.42
C LYS A 5 -60.24 -24.32 9.35
N GLN A 6 -60.35 -23.69 8.18
CA GLN A 6 -59.33 -23.79 7.13
C GLN A 6 -58.12 -22.92 7.49
N LEU A 7 -58.30 -21.79 8.17
CA LEU A 7 -57.19 -20.97 8.67
C LEU A 7 -56.40 -21.66 9.81
N LEU A 8 -57.13 -22.37 10.71
CA LEU A 8 -56.49 -23.12 11.79
C LEU A 8 -55.69 -24.35 11.26
N ILE A 9 -56.18 -25.04 10.22
CA ILE A 9 -55.49 -26.16 9.57
C ILE A 9 -54.28 -25.64 8.80
N GLY A 10 -54.36 -24.47 8.16
CA GLY A 10 -53.23 -23.82 7.50
C GLY A 10 -52.13 -23.39 8.48
N ILE A 11 -52.50 -22.88 9.66
CA ILE A 11 -51.54 -22.50 10.73
C ILE A 11 -50.90 -23.74 11.36
N VAL A 12 -51.62 -24.83 11.57
CA VAL A 12 -51.08 -26.07 12.11
C VAL A 12 -50.18 -26.78 11.11
N LEU A 13 -50.46 -26.70 9.81
CA LEU A 13 -49.56 -27.21 8.76
C LEU A 13 -48.32 -26.35 8.54
N PHE A 14 -48.35 -25.04 8.87
CA PHE A 14 -47.20 -24.17 8.82
C PHE A 14 -46.22 -24.35 10.00
N PHE A 15 -46.74 -24.78 11.15
CA PHE A 15 -45.94 -25.11 12.34
C PHE A 15 -45.37 -26.53 12.35
N SER A 16 -45.87 -27.44 11.53
CA SER A 16 -45.39 -28.84 11.48
C SER A 16 -44.18 -29.06 10.58
N SER A 17 -43.63 -27.99 9.94
CA SER A 17 -42.43 -28.06 9.08
C SER A 17 -41.15 -27.62 9.79
N PHE A 18 -41.17 -27.30 11.06
CA PHE A 18 -39.93 -27.12 11.82
C PHE A 18 -39.38 -28.49 12.23
N SER A 19 -38.71 -29.16 11.32
CA SER A 19 -37.80 -30.25 11.67
C SER A 19 -36.69 -29.67 12.54
N PHE A 20 -36.75 -29.90 13.85
CA PHE A 20 -35.61 -29.70 14.72
C PHE A 20 -34.51 -30.66 14.24
N SER A 21 -33.53 -30.16 13.50
CA SER A 21 -32.32 -30.91 13.24
C SER A 21 -31.66 -31.19 14.59
N GLN A 22 -31.53 -32.49 14.92
CA GLN A 22 -30.72 -32.86 16.09
C GLN A 22 -29.28 -32.43 15.80
N GLU A 23 -28.75 -31.51 16.58
CA GLU A 23 -27.37 -31.02 16.48
C GLU A 23 -26.49 -31.72 17.51
N GLY A 24 -25.27 -31.99 17.16
CA GLY A 24 -24.20 -32.44 18.03
C GLY A 24 -22.99 -31.52 17.88
N ARG A 25 -22.01 -31.72 18.73
CA ARG A 25 -20.87 -30.81 18.84
C ARG A 25 -19.56 -31.54 18.57
N VAL A 26 -18.72 -30.93 17.71
CA VAL A 26 -17.33 -31.35 17.48
C VAL A 26 -16.42 -30.35 18.14
N VAL A 27 -15.52 -30.80 19.00
CA VAL A 27 -14.56 -29.99 19.74
C VAL A 27 -13.14 -30.52 19.50
N GLY A 28 -12.15 -29.64 19.51
CA GLY A 28 -10.75 -30.05 19.34
C GLY A 28 -9.82 -28.87 19.16
N LYS A 29 -8.63 -29.17 18.74
CA LYS A 29 -7.62 -28.17 18.44
C LYS A 29 -7.23 -28.17 16.97
N VAL A 30 -6.99 -27.01 16.42
CA VAL A 30 -6.30 -26.87 15.13
C VAL A 30 -4.85 -26.59 15.41
N LEU A 31 -3.99 -27.50 14.97
CA LEU A 31 -2.55 -27.44 15.17
C LEU A 31 -1.83 -27.38 13.81
N ASP A 32 -0.59 -26.90 13.79
CA ASP A 32 0.29 -27.03 12.63
C ASP A 32 1.12 -28.34 12.70
N GLU A 33 1.96 -28.62 11.68
CA GLU A 33 2.84 -29.83 11.63
C GLU A 33 3.83 -29.89 12.78
N GLN A 34 4.04 -28.80 13.50
CA GLN A 34 4.92 -28.72 14.64
C GLN A 34 4.18 -28.87 15.98
N GLY A 35 2.85 -29.14 15.92
CA GLY A 35 2.00 -29.27 17.09
C GLY A 35 1.59 -27.95 17.73
N GLU A 36 1.77 -26.83 17.00
CA GLU A 36 1.43 -25.51 17.53
C GLU A 36 0.01 -25.10 17.18
N PRO A 37 -0.69 -24.40 18.09
CA PRO A 37 -2.04 -23.96 17.85
C PRO A 37 -2.12 -22.93 16.71
N VAL A 38 -3.03 -23.19 15.78
CA VAL A 38 -3.34 -22.29 14.67
C VAL A 38 -4.54 -21.45 15.08
N MET A 39 -4.34 -20.18 15.37
CA MET A 39 -5.39 -19.23 15.72
C MET A 39 -6.12 -18.73 14.48
N GLY A 40 -7.45 -18.70 14.51
CA GLY A 40 -8.29 -18.16 13.41
C GLY A 40 -8.45 -19.12 12.23
N ALA A 41 -8.11 -20.41 12.39
CA ALA A 41 -8.43 -21.42 11.40
C ALA A 41 -9.96 -21.61 11.30
N SER A 42 -10.47 -21.65 10.08
CA SER A 42 -11.90 -21.85 9.82
C SER A 42 -12.20 -23.33 9.70
N VAL A 43 -13.01 -23.85 10.63
CA VAL A 43 -13.50 -25.25 10.65
C VAL A 43 -14.94 -25.25 10.16
N ILE A 44 -15.24 -25.89 9.04
CA ILE A 44 -16.49 -25.71 8.28
C ILE A 44 -17.12 -27.05 7.98
N TYR A 45 -18.43 -27.14 8.14
CA TYR A 45 -19.21 -28.29 7.71
C TYR A 45 -19.36 -28.29 6.18
N ARG A 46 -18.87 -29.36 5.50
CA ARG A 46 -18.82 -29.41 4.03
C ARG A 46 -20.18 -29.37 3.32
N LYS A 47 -21.21 -30.01 3.90
CA LYS A 47 -22.54 -29.99 3.29
C LYS A 47 -23.21 -28.63 3.38
N ASP A 48 -22.84 -27.86 4.42
CA ASP A 48 -23.25 -26.49 4.61
C ASP A 48 -22.08 -25.63 5.09
N VAL A 49 -21.41 -24.97 4.15
CA VAL A 49 -20.23 -24.14 4.45
C VAL A 49 -20.56 -22.87 5.24
N THR A 50 -21.85 -22.64 5.50
CA THR A 50 -22.28 -21.55 6.37
C THR A 50 -22.21 -21.94 7.84
N ILE A 51 -22.17 -23.26 8.15
CA ILE A 51 -21.93 -23.77 9.49
C ILE A 51 -20.43 -23.94 9.69
N GLY A 52 -19.85 -23.10 10.56
CA GLY A 52 -18.40 -23.10 10.82
C GLY A 52 -18.06 -22.44 12.14
N ALA A 53 -16.85 -22.74 12.62
CA ALA A 53 -16.23 -22.13 13.80
C ALA A 53 -14.83 -21.65 13.45
N TYR A 54 -14.32 -20.72 14.22
CA TYR A 54 -12.90 -20.31 14.15
C TYR A 54 -12.16 -20.84 15.37
N SER A 55 -10.95 -21.34 15.17
CA SER A 55 -10.08 -21.69 16.29
C SER A 55 -9.66 -20.45 17.07
N ASP A 56 -9.62 -20.57 18.40
CA ASP A 56 -9.14 -19.52 19.31
C ASP A 56 -7.58 -19.41 19.27
N ASP A 57 -7.02 -18.59 20.13
CA ASP A 57 -5.58 -18.38 20.25
C ASP A 57 -4.79 -19.59 20.78
N LEU A 58 -5.46 -20.56 21.38
CA LEU A 58 -4.93 -21.86 21.78
C LEU A 58 -5.22 -22.97 20.76
N GLY A 59 -5.79 -22.58 19.60
CA GLY A 59 -6.18 -23.48 18.55
C GLY A 59 -7.51 -24.21 18.81
N ASN A 60 -8.17 -24.03 19.96
CA ASN A 60 -9.40 -24.73 20.24
C ASN A 60 -10.53 -24.27 19.33
N TYR A 61 -11.35 -25.20 18.87
CA TYR A 61 -12.58 -24.94 18.13
C TYR A 61 -13.75 -25.73 18.68
N GLU A 62 -14.93 -25.18 18.48
CA GLU A 62 -16.21 -25.83 18.83
C GLU A 62 -17.16 -25.58 17.67
N LEU A 63 -17.60 -26.68 17.04
CA LEU A 63 -18.42 -26.66 15.85
C LEU A 63 -19.71 -27.45 16.09
N GLU A 64 -20.88 -26.78 16.09
CA GLU A 64 -22.21 -27.40 16.15
C GLU A 64 -22.66 -27.73 14.75
N ILE A 65 -23.00 -29.03 14.51
CA ILE A 65 -23.43 -29.55 13.21
C ILE A 65 -24.51 -30.62 13.38
N PRO A 66 -25.29 -30.91 12.33
CA PRO A 66 -26.26 -31.99 12.36
C PRO A 66 -25.64 -33.35 12.71
N THR A 67 -26.36 -34.16 13.44
CA THR A 67 -25.93 -35.54 13.80
C THR A 67 -25.80 -36.44 12.57
N GLY A 68 -24.95 -37.47 12.67
CA GLY A 68 -24.67 -38.44 11.61
C GLY A 68 -23.26 -38.31 11.03
N ASN A 69 -23.04 -38.93 9.86
CA ASN A 69 -21.74 -38.84 9.17
C ASN A 69 -21.58 -37.50 8.51
N CYS A 70 -20.68 -36.70 9.09
CA CYS A 70 -20.38 -35.34 8.68
C CYS A 70 -18.99 -35.25 8.06
N ARG A 71 -18.85 -34.45 7.02
CA ARG A 71 -17.56 -34.11 6.43
C ARG A 71 -17.18 -32.66 6.78
N ILE A 72 -16.05 -32.51 7.43
CA ILE A 72 -15.56 -31.22 7.92
C ILE A 72 -14.36 -30.78 7.07
N ILE A 73 -14.24 -29.48 6.83
CA ILE A 73 -13.14 -28.85 6.15
C ILE A 73 -12.51 -27.86 7.12
N CYS A 74 -11.20 -27.95 7.33
CA CYS A 74 -10.44 -26.96 8.08
C CYS A 74 -9.51 -26.19 7.14
N ARG A 75 -9.54 -24.85 7.25
CA ARG A 75 -8.76 -23.94 6.41
C ARG A 75 -8.07 -22.90 7.25
N TYR A 76 -6.83 -22.57 6.87
CA TYR A 76 -6.09 -21.45 7.41
C TYR A 76 -5.15 -20.86 6.36
N SER A 77 -4.92 -19.53 6.42
CA SER A 77 -4.05 -18.85 5.47
C SER A 77 -2.63 -19.42 5.46
N GLY A 78 -2.16 -19.83 4.29
CA GLY A 78 -0.82 -20.41 4.12
C GLY A 78 -0.71 -21.90 4.51
N MET A 79 -1.82 -22.59 4.83
CA MET A 79 -1.85 -24.01 5.16
C MET A 79 -2.71 -24.83 4.21
N ILE A 80 -2.39 -26.11 4.01
CA ILE A 80 -3.17 -27.04 3.20
C ILE A 80 -4.51 -27.26 3.88
N THR A 81 -5.59 -27.07 3.12
CA THR A 81 -6.94 -27.39 3.60
C THR A 81 -7.02 -28.87 3.98
N ASP A 82 -7.36 -29.16 5.22
CA ASP A 82 -7.64 -30.53 5.66
C ASP A 82 -9.14 -30.84 5.55
N THR A 83 -9.44 -32.07 5.19
CA THR A 83 -10.83 -32.52 5.04
C THR A 83 -10.98 -33.94 5.59
N PHE A 84 -11.81 -34.11 6.59
CA PHE A 84 -12.02 -35.39 7.26
C PHE A 84 -13.50 -35.69 7.45
N ASN A 85 -13.82 -36.98 7.68
CA ASN A 85 -15.17 -37.43 7.99
C ASN A 85 -15.25 -37.77 9.49
N ILE A 86 -16.35 -37.40 10.13
CA ILE A 86 -16.58 -37.63 11.55
C ILE A 86 -18.06 -37.98 11.77
N THR A 87 -18.33 -38.89 12.68
CA THR A 87 -19.69 -39.22 13.07
C THR A 87 -20.05 -38.44 14.32
N VAL A 88 -21.10 -37.64 14.25
CA VAL A 88 -21.58 -36.77 15.32
C VAL A 88 -22.82 -37.32 15.94
N PHE A 89 -22.87 -37.36 17.27
CA PHE A 89 -23.98 -37.91 18.06
C PHE A 89 -24.73 -36.80 18.80
N THR A 90 -26.01 -37.00 19.04
CA THR A 90 -26.84 -36.06 19.81
C THR A 90 -26.35 -35.98 21.25
N ASN A 91 -26.20 -34.74 21.76
CA ASN A 91 -25.79 -34.42 23.13
C ASN A 91 -24.42 -34.98 23.59
N ASN A 92 -23.58 -35.42 22.67
CA ASN A 92 -22.20 -35.83 22.97
C ASN A 92 -21.20 -34.99 22.22
N ASP A 93 -20.15 -34.54 22.91
CA ASP A 93 -19.00 -33.89 22.30
C ASP A 93 -18.11 -34.93 21.61
N VAL A 94 -17.85 -34.75 20.33
CA VAL A 94 -16.92 -35.59 19.59
C VAL A 94 -15.58 -34.84 19.49
N ALA A 95 -14.56 -35.36 20.18
CA ALA A 95 -13.22 -34.71 20.17
C ALA A 95 -12.45 -35.10 18.90
N HIS A 96 -11.93 -34.11 18.19
CA HIS A 96 -11.06 -34.29 17.02
C HIS A 96 -10.06 -33.15 16.86
N ASP A 97 -8.76 -33.45 16.96
CA ASP A 97 -7.71 -32.50 16.71
C ASP A 97 -7.34 -32.50 15.22
N ILE A 98 -7.20 -31.32 14.64
CA ILE A 98 -6.90 -31.09 13.21
C ILE A 98 -5.46 -30.63 13.08
N VAL A 99 -4.66 -31.32 12.27
CA VAL A 99 -3.28 -30.90 11.99
C VAL A 99 -3.21 -30.34 10.57
N LEU A 100 -3.09 -29.02 10.46
CA LEU A 100 -2.91 -28.33 9.20
C LEU A 100 -1.44 -28.33 8.79
N ARG A 101 -1.17 -28.75 7.57
CA ARG A 101 0.17 -28.76 6.98
C ARG A 101 0.47 -27.43 6.32
N SER A 102 1.73 -26.98 6.46
CA SER A 102 2.17 -25.77 5.79
C SER A 102 2.16 -25.95 4.28
N TYR A 103 1.64 -24.95 3.58
CA TYR A 103 1.43 -25.02 2.14
C TYR A 103 2.76 -24.83 1.39
N VAL A 104 3.43 -25.92 1.07
CA VAL A 104 4.64 -25.88 0.23
C VAL A 104 4.34 -26.14 -1.26
N GLN A 105 3.14 -26.64 -1.64
CA GLN A 105 2.99 -27.17 -3.00
C GLN A 105 1.66 -27.00 -3.75
N GLU A 106 0.62 -26.34 -3.28
CA GLU A 106 -0.58 -26.13 -4.11
C GLU A 106 -1.17 -24.72 -3.98
N ILE A 107 -1.45 -24.10 -5.15
CA ILE A 107 -2.18 -22.82 -5.23
C ILE A 107 -3.68 -23.12 -5.05
N LYS A 108 -4.13 -23.17 -3.81
CA LYS A 108 -5.55 -23.02 -3.48
C LYS A 108 -5.64 -21.94 -2.41
N GLY A 109 -6.30 -20.82 -2.79
CA GLY A 109 -6.75 -19.76 -1.92
C GLY A 109 -5.75 -19.18 -0.93
N VAL A 110 -5.16 -18.04 -1.24
CA VAL A 110 -4.55 -17.19 -0.20
C VAL A 110 -5.71 -16.54 0.53
N ASP A 111 -5.85 -16.79 1.84
CA ASP A 111 -6.81 -16.07 2.65
C ASP A 111 -6.30 -14.63 2.85
N VAL A 112 -7.13 -13.68 2.56
CA VAL A 112 -6.84 -12.25 2.62
C VAL A 112 -7.75 -11.59 3.65
N LYS A 113 -7.21 -10.59 4.37
CA LYS A 113 -7.93 -9.86 5.41
C LYS A 113 -8.47 -8.52 4.93
N VAL A 114 -8.51 -8.30 3.63
CA VAL A 114 -9.19 -7.14 3.07
C VAL A 114 -10.66 -7.17 3.43
N GLY A 115 -11.10 -6.14 4.12
CA GLY A 115 -12.44 -6.11 4.66
C GLY A 115 -12.53 -6.57 6.12
N LYS A 116 -11.38 -6.77 6.80
CA LYS A 116 -11.29 -7.21 8.20
C LYS A 116 -11.89 -8.62 8.45
N PHE A 117 -12.31 -9.34 7.41
CA PHE A 117 -12.66 -10.76 7.43
C PHE A 117 -11.56 -11.62 6.81
N ASP A 118 -11.30 -12.79 7.37
CA ASP A 118 -10.46 -13.80 6.72
C ASP A 118 -11.26 -14.46 5.60
N LYS A 119 -10.88 -14.16 4.35
CA LYS A 119 -11.57 -14.69 3.16
C LYS A 119 -10.58 -15.27 2.17
N SER A 120 -11.05 -16.20 1.38
CA SER A 120 -10.31 -16.65 0.23
C SER A 120 -10.27 -15.54 -0.86
N LEU A 121 -9.22 -15.53 -1.67
CA LEU A 121 -9.02 -14.53 -2.73
C LEU A 121 -10.17 -14.55 -3.77
N GLU A 122 -10.76 -15.70 -4.01
CA GLU A 122 -11.88 -15.90 -4.93
C GLU A 122 -13.22 -15.32 -4.42
N ASP A 123 -13.37 -15.17 -3.10
CA ASP A 123 -14.58 -14.62 -2.47
C ASP A 123 -14.54 -13.07 -2.38
N GLN A 124 -13.45 -12.44 -2.80
CA GLN A 124 -13.32 -10.97 -2.78
C GLN A 124 -14.18 -10.30 -3.83
N THR A 125 -14.84 -9.21 -3.43
CA THR A 125 -15.74 -8.44 -4.30
C THR A 125 -15.05 -7.29 -5.05
N VAL A 126 -13.75 -7.08 -4.81
CA VAL A 126 -12.93 -6.02 -5.41
C VAL A 126 -11.64 -6.57 -6.00
N SER A 127 -11.07 -5.85 -6.96
CA SER A 127 -9.73 -6.18 -7.49
C SER A 127 -8.66 -6.02 -6.44
N MET A 128 -7.80 -7.05 -6.33
CA MET A 128 -6.75 -7.08 -5.32
C MET A 128 -5.55 -7.89 -5.79
N GLU A 129 -4.35 -7.43 -5.44
CA GLU A 129 -3.10 -8.13 -5.64
C GLU A 129 -2.44 -8.47 -4.30
N ILE A 130 -1.74 -9.61 -4.26
CA ILE A 130 -1.05 -10.06 -3.05
C ILE A 130 0.43 -10.24 -3.34
N ILE A 131 1.26 -9.54 -2.58
CA ILE A 131 2.71 -9.67 -2.61
C ILE A 131 3.15 -10.57 -1.47
N LYS A 132 3.75 -11.69 -1.81
CA LYS A 132 4.25 -12.68 -0.85
C LYS A 132 5.67 -12.34 -0.37
N PRO A 133 6.06 -12.78 0.83
CA PRO A 133 7.40 -12.52 1.39
C PRO A 133 8.53 -12.97 0.47
N GLU A 134 8.34 -14.07 -0.26
CA GLU A 134 9.37 -14.64 -1.15
C GLU A 134 9.78 -13.64 -2.25
N LEU A 135 8.83 -12.88 -2.80
CA LEU A 135 9.15 -11.84 -3.79
C LEU A 135 10.01 -10.72 -3.19
N ILE A 136 9.66 -10.29 -1.96
CA ILE A 136 10.41 -9.26 -1.23
C ILE A 136 11.85 -9.73 -0.93
N GLU A 137 12.00 -10.98 -0.50
CA GLU A 137 13.30 -11.57 -0.17
C GLU A 137 14.20 -11.78 -1.40
N ASN A 138 13.63 -12.26 -2.50
CA ASN A 138 14.40 -12.61 -3.70
C ASN A 138 14.91 -11.39 -4.46
N LYS A 139 14.25 -10.24 -4.30
CA LYS A 139 14.65 -8.96 -4.93
C LYS A 139 15.62 -8.12 -4.09
N ASN A 140 16.03 -8.59 -2.92
CA ASN A 140 16.78 -7.78 -1.95
C ASN A 140 16.14 -6.40 -1.73
N THR A 141 14.85 -6.40 -1.47
CA THR A 141 14.07 -5.18 -1.29
C THR A 141 14.60 -4.39 -0.08
N ARG A 142 15.12 -3.19 -0.33
CA ARG A 142 15.67 -2.29 0.69
C ARG A 142 14.59 -1.48 1.39
N SER A 143 13.48 -1.25 0.70
CA SER A 143 12.25 -0.65 1.21
C SER A 143 11.02 -1.34 0.60
N ILE A 144 9.88 -1.22 1.24
CA ILE A 144 8.59 -1.77 0.75
C ILE A 144 8.22 -1.20 -0.62
N GLU A 145 8.54 0.05 -0.87
CA GLU A 145 8.32 0.78 -2.10
C GLU A 145 8.77 -0.01 -3.35
N THR A 146 10.00 -0.58 -3.32
CA THR A 146 10.53 -1.32 -4.47
C THR A 146 9.80 -2.66 -4.72
N ALA A 147 9.22 -3.28 -3.69
CA ALA A 147 8.37 -4.46 -3.85
C ALA A 147 7.00 -4.08 -4.41
N LEU A 148 6.42 -3.01 -3.92
CA LEU A 148 5.12 -2.49 -4.35
C LEU A 148 5.16 -2.06 -5.82
N ASP A 149 6.25 -1.42 -6.25
CA ASP A 149 6.41 -0.96 -7.64
C ASP A 149 6.46 -2.10 -8.69
N GLN A 150 6.45 -3.35 -8.28
CA GLN A 150 6.27 -4.51 -9.18
C GLN A 150 4.81 -4.95 -9.30
N THR A 151 3.89 -4.36 -8.54
CA THR A 151 2.48 -4.75 -8.55
C THR A 151 1.76 -4.17 -9.76
N PRO A 152 1.04 -4.98 -10.55
CA PRO A 152 0.25 -4.47 -11.66
C PRO A 152 -0.79 -3.43 -11.21
N GLY A 153 -0.91 -2.32 -11.95
CA GLY A 153 -1.85 -1.23 -11.66
C GLY A 153 -1.47 -0.32 -10.48
N LEU A 154 -0.29 -0.52 -9.87
CA LEU A 154 0.28 0.37 -8.86
C LEU A 154 1.62 0.90 -9.35
N ASN A 155 1.83 2.19 -9.34
CA ASN A 155 3.13 2.85 -9.56
C ASN A 155 3.53 3.59 -8.29
N ILE A 156 4.82 3.74 -8.06
CA ILE A 156 5.36 4.59 -7.00
C ILE A 156 6.14 5.72 -7.65
N LEU A 157 5.69 6.94 -7.49
CA LEU A 157 6.29 8.14 -8.06
C LEU A 157 6.74 9.06 -6.93
N ASP A 158 8.05 9.19 -6.73
CA ASP A 158 8.65 9.94 -5.61
C ASP A 158 8.08 9.56 -4.22
N GLY A 159 7.91 8.24 -3.99
CA GLY A 159 7.33 7.73 -2.75
C GLY A 159 5.80 7.78 -2.69
N GLU A 160 5.13 8.44 -3.64
CA GLU A 160 3.68 8.51 -3.74
C GLU A 160 3.12 7.28 -4.47
N PRO A 161 2.25 6.48 -3.83
CA PRO A 161 1.60 5.36 -4.50
C PRO A 161 0.45 5.85 -5.40
N GLN A 162 0.47 5.42 -6.65
CA GLN A 162 -0.55 5.72 -7.65
C GLN A 162 -1.25 4.43 -8.07
N ILE A 163 -2.49 4.24 -7.64
CA ILE A 163 -3.33 3.12 -8.09
C ILE A 163 -4.22 3.61 -9.22
N ARG A 164 -4.15 2.93 -10.39
CA ARG A 164 -4.98 3.23 -11.57
C ARG A 164 -4.92 4.68 -12.03
N GLY A 165 -3.79 5.37 -11.82
CA GLY A 165 -3.64 6.77 -12.23
C GLY A 165 -4.51 7.78 -11.47
N GLY A 166 -5.04 7.41 -10.30
CA GLY A 166 -5.91 8.29 -9.50
C GLY A 166 -5.23 9.50 -8.89
N SER A 167 -3.90 9.52 -8.80
CA SER A 167 -3.10 10.68 -8.36
C SER A 167 -2.11 11.12 -9.43
N GLY A 168 -1.79 12.41 -9.45
CA GLY A 168 -0.69 12.98 -10.22
C GLY A 168 0.59 13.08 -9.39
N PHE A 169 1.42 14.05 -9.74
CA PHE A 169 2.63 14.35 -9.00
C PHE A 169 2.36 15.42 -7.94
N THR A 170 2.67 15.13 -6.67
CA THR A 170 2.39 16.01 -5.52
C THR A 170 3.57 16.16 -4.56
N PHE A 171 4.79 15.82 -4.98
CA PHE A 171 5.98 15.78 -4.13
C PHE A 171 5.81 14.91 -2.86
N GLY A 172 4.98 13.87 -2.93
CA GLY A 172 4.71 12.96 -1.82
C GLY A 172 3.78 13.49 -0.73
N VAL A 173 3.10 14.63 -0.96
CA VAL A 173 2.15 15.21 -0.01
C VAL A 173 0.71 14.87 -0.41
N GLY A 174 -0.13 14.49 0.56
CA GLY A 174 -1.55 14.27 0.35
C GLY A 174 -1.88 12.98 -0.40
N SER A 175 -1.34 11.84 0.02
CA SER A 175 -1.59 10.55 -0.62
C SER A 175 -3.08 10.24 -0.82
N LYS A 176 -3.43 9.80 -2.03
CA LYS A 176 -4.77 9.32 -2.41
C LYS A 176 -4.93 7.81 -2.24
N VAL A 177 -3.89 7.15 -1.73
CA VAL A 177 -3.86 5.73 -1.38
C VAL A 177 -3.58 5.59 0.11
N ALA A 178 -4.46 4.90 0.83
CA ALA A 178 -4.23 4.62 2.25
C ALA A 178 -3.16 3.53 2.42
N VAL A 179 -2.19 3.77 3.30
CA VAL A 179 -1.20 2.77 3.73
C VAL A 179 -1.53 2.35 5.15
N ILE A 180 -1.75 1.06 5.34
CA ILE A 180 -2.24 0.46 6.59
C ILE A 180 -1.30 -0.66 7.02
N VAL A 181 -0.75 -0.57 8.22
CA VAL A 181 0.09 -1.61 8.82
C VAL A 181 -0.61 -2.18 10.03
N ASP A 182 -0.87 -3.50 10.02
CA ASP A 182 -1.59 -4.23 11.09
C ASP A 182 -2.94 -3.59 11.48
N ASP A 183 -3.74 -3.24 10.46
CA ASP A 183 -5.07 -2.59 10.56
C ASP A 183 -5.06 -1.11 11.02
N MET A 184 -3.91 -0.47 11.11
CA MET A 184 -3.77 0.92 11.56
C MET A 184 -3.11 1.80 10.49
N PRO A 185 -3.58 3.05 10.26
CA PRO A 185 -2.99 3.96 9.27
C PRO A 185 -1.50 4.24 9.53
N MET A 186 -0.69 4.29 8.45
CA MET A 186 0.75 4.55 8.49
C MET A 186 1.13 5.63 7.45
N LEU A 187 0.48 6.77 7.55
CA LEU A 187 0.83 8.00 6.83
C LEU A 187 1.30 9.05 7.84
N SER A 188 2.19 9.95 7.44
CA SER A 188 2.57 11.09 8.29
C SER A 188 1.34 11.93 8.62
N GLY A 189 1.21 12.39 9.86
CA GLY A 189 -0.01 13.03 10.34
C GLY A 189 -0.25 14.42 9.76
N ASP A 190 0.79 15.11 9.35
CA ASP A 190 0.75 16.47 8.82
C ASP A 190 0.67 16.54 7.29
N ALA A 191 1.44 15.70 6.59
CA ALA A 191 1.54 15.71 5.13
C ALA A 191 0.80 14.56 4.44
N GLY A 192 0.33 13.54 5.20
CA GLY A 192 -0.31 12.36 4.62
C GLY A 192 0.62 11.56 3.70
N ARG A 193 1.92 11.53 4.01
CA ARG A 193 2.97 10.88 3.21
C ARG A 193 3.25 9.47 3.73
N PRO A 194 3.39 8.46 2.86
CA PRO A 194 3.90 7.15 3.27
C PRO A 194 5.36 7.20 3.70
N GLU A 195 5.68 6.60 4.84
CA GLU A 195 7.04 6.50 5.36
C GLU A 195 7.62 5.10 5.06
N TRP A 196 7.94 4.84 3.78
CA TRP A 196 8.34 3.50 3.30
C TRP A 196 9.58 2.94 4.01
N GLY A 197 10.57 3.79 4.29
CA GLY A 197 11.78 3.41 5.01
C GLY A 197 11.54 2.96 6.44
N PHE A 198 10.44 3.42 7.04
CA PHE A 198 10.05 3.11 8.42
C PHE A 198 9.37 1.73 8.54
N ILE A 199 8.76 1.21 7.47
CA ILE A 199 8.06 -0.08 7.49
C ILE A 199 9.06 -1.25 7.48
N PRO A 200 8.97 -2.23 8.44
CA PRO A 200 9.97 -3.30 8.62
C PRO A 200 9.86 -4.39 7.54
N VAL A 201 10.64 -4.26 6.45
CA VAL A 201 10.68 -5.22 5.32
C VAL A 201 11.09 -6.64 5.75
N GLU A 202 11.89 -6.77 6.81
CA GLU A 202 12.34 -8.05 7.34
C GLU A 202 11.27 -8.85 8.06
N ASN A 203 10.18 -8.20 8.50
CA ASN A 203 9.11 -8.78 9.32
C ASN A 203 7.74 -8.76 8.61
N ILE A 204 7.69 -8.91 7.29
CA ILE A 204 6.42 -8.91 6.55
C ILE A 204 5.91 -10.33 6.36
N HIS A 205 4.62 -10.52 6.64
CA HIS A 205 3.90 -11.73 6.33
C HIS A 205 3.35 -11.73 4.90
N HIS A 206 2.68 -10.63 4.49
CA HIS A 206 2.23 -10.38 3.12
C HIS A 206 1.77 -8.92 2.99
N ILE A 207 1.62 -8.47 1.74
CA ILE A 207 1.05 -7.16 1.42
C ILE A 207 -0.14 -7.38 0.50
N GLU A 208 -1.26 -6.70 0.80
CA GLU A 208 -2.49 -6.70 0.01
C GLU A 208 -2.67 -5.31 -0.61
N VAL A 209 -2.79 -5.23 -1.93
CA VAL A 209 -3.05 -3.99 -2.66
C VAL A 209 -4.47 -4.03 -3.19
N VAL A 210 -5.35 -3.22 -2.61
CA VAL A 210 -6.76 -3.08 -3.00
C VAL A 210 -6.89 -1.95 -3.99
N LYS A 211 -7.48 -2.23 -5.14
CA LYS A 211 -7.66 -1.26 -6.22
C LYS A 211 -9.08 -0.69 -6.21
N GLY A 212 -9.21 0.62 -6.37
CA GLY A 212 -10.48 1.35 -6.32
C GLY A 212 -10.85 1.88 -4.95
N ALA A 213 -11.89 2.70 -4.86
CA ALA A 213 -12.30 3.39 -3.64
C ALA A 213 -12.61 2.41 -2.49
N ALA A 214 -11.89 2.52 -1.38
CA ALA A 214 -11.92 1.59 -0.26
C ALA A 214 -12.13 2.28 1.11
N SER A 215 -12.61 3.52 1.14
CA SER A 215 -12.64 4.35 2.36
C SER A 215 -13.55 3.82 3.47
N VAL A 216 -14.54 2.97 3.19
CA VAL A 216 -15.43 2.43 4.24
C VAL A 216 -14.65 1.72 5.36
N LEU A 217 -13.70 0.86 5.01
CA LEU A 217 -12.91 0.11 6.00
C LEU A 217 -11.52 0.71 6.25
N SER A 218 -10.97 1.40 5.23
CA SER A 218 -9.61 1.95 5.28
C SER A 218 -9.56 3.41 5.75
N GLY A 219 -10.70 4.11 5.81
CA GLY A 219 -10.79 5.51 6.23
C GLY A 219 -10.39 6.50 5.14
N SER A 220 -10.04 7.72 5.57
CA SER A 220 -9.54 8.79 4.70
C SER A 220 -8.29 8.36 3.93
N SER A 221 -7.99 9.03 2.80
CA SER A 221 -6.91 8.74 1.86
C SER A 221 -7.10 7.49 0.98
N ALA A 222 -8.14 6.68 1.16
CA ALA A 222 -8.43 5.55 0.29
C ALA A 222 -9.32 5.94 -0.91
N LEU A 223 -8.96 7.03 -1.61
CA LEU A 223 -9.69 7.53 -2.79
C LEU A 223 -9.54 6.62 -4.01
N SER A 224 -8.31 6.21 -4.32
CA SER A 224 -7.98 5.36 -5.46
C SER A 224 -7.67 3.91 -5.08
N GLY A 225 -7.42 3.65 -3.79
CA GLY A 225 -7.15 2.31 -3.26
C GLY A 225 -6.51 2.32 -1.88
N SER A 226 -6.10 1.13 -1.43
CA SER A 226 -5.38 0.96 -0.17
C SER A 226 -4.34 -0.15 -0.22
N ILE A 227 -3.28 0.00 0.56
CA ILE A 227 -2.19 -0.96 0.71
C ILE A 227 -2.19 -1.44 2.15
N HIS A 228 -2.42 -2.74 2.36
CA HIS A 228 -2.45 -3.35 3.69
C HIS A 228 -1.21 -4.22 3.88
N ILE A 229 -0.39 -3.90 4.84
CA ILE A 229 0.84 -4.59 5.19
C ILE A 229 0.65 -5.34 6.49
N ARG A 230 0.92 -6.64 6.47
CA ARG A 230 0.79 -7.51 7.64
C ARG A 230 2.16 -7.92 8.14
N THR A 231 2.42 -7.71 9.43
CA THR A 231 3.62 -8.21 10.08
C THR A 231 3.47 -9.67 10.50
N ALA A 232 4.62 -10.38 10.58
CA ALA A 232 4.64 -11.78 10.96
C ALA A 232 4.79 -11.97 12.47
N TYR A 233 4.12 -13.00 13.01
CA TYR A 233 4.33 -13.49 14.36
C TYR A 233 5.11 -14.81 14.35
N PRO A 234 5.81 -15.18 15.45
CA PRO A 234 6.59 -16.39 15.49
C PRO A 234 5.73 -17.63 15.37
N LYS A 235 6.26 -18.59 14.62
CA LYS A 235 5.80 -19.98 14.63
C LYS A 235 6.40 -20.72 15.83
N ALA A 236 6.12 -22.03 15.94
CA ALA A 236 6.62 -22.90 17.00
C ALA A 236 8.15 -22.86 17.13
N LYS A 237 8.81 -23.01 15.97
CA LYS A 237 10.27 -23.07 15.92
C LYS A 237 10.88 -21.66 15.89
N PRO A 238 11.91 -21.40 16.73
CA PRO A 238 12.64 -20.15 16.66
C PRO A 238 13.23 -19.95 15.26
N LYS A 239 13.12 -18.74 14.73
CA LYS A 239 13.68 -18.36 13.42
C LYS A 239 14.59 -17.17 13.58
N THR A 240 15.82 -17.28 13.08
CA THR A 240 16.75 -16.16 12.95
C THR A 240 17.11 -16.00 11.48
N LYS A 241 17.05 -14.79 10.99
CA LYS A 241 17.43 -14.45 9.62
C LYS A 241 18.32 -13.22 9.63
N VAL A 242 19.42 -13.29 8.87
CA VAL A 242 20.33 -12.16 8.63
C VAL A 242 20.55 -12.05 7.12
N ASN A 243 20.34 -10.87 6.57
CA ASN A 243 20.71 -10.52 5.21
C ASN A 243 21.80 -9.46 5.23
N LEU A 244 22.93 -9.74 4.60
CA LEU A 244 23.97 -8.76 4.32
C LEU A 244 23.98 -8.47 2.83
N TYR A 245 24.09 -7.22 2.42
CA TYR A 245 24.22 -6.86 1.03
C TYR A 245 25.18 -5.70 0.84
N SER A 246 25.88 -5.74 -0.31
CA SER A 246 26.72 -4.65 -0.77
C SER A 246 26.70 -4.61 -2.30
N GLY A 247 26.77 -3.41 -2.85
CA GLY A 247 26.72 -3.19 -4.29
C GLY A 247 27.09 -1.76 -4.65
N PHE A 248 26.87 -1.41 -5.90
CA PHE A 248 27.25 -0.10 -6.44
C PHE A 248 26.32 0.31 -7.58
N TYR A 249 26.28 1.60 -7.90
CA TYR A 249 25.69 2.16 -9.11
C TYR A 249 26.74 2.12 -10.22
N SER A 250 26.37 1.59 -11.40
CA SER A 250 27.21 1.66 -12.61
C SER A 250 27.23 3.09 -13.15
N LYS A 251 28.26 3.43 -13.93
CA LYS A 251 28.25 4.68 -14.69
C LYS A 251 27.00 4.77 -15.56
N PRO A 252 26.37 5.95 -15.67
CA PRO A 252 25.31 6.20 -16.63
C PRO A 252 25.70 5.77 -18.05
N SER A 253 24.70 5.46 -18.88
CA SER A 253 24.95 5.13 -20.30
C SER A 253 25.24 6.35 -21.16
N GLN A 254 24.91 7.53 -20.68
CA GLN A 254 25.11 8.80 -21.37
C GLN A 254 26.53 9.31 -21.12
N ASP A 255 27.26 9.62 -22.18
CA ASP A 255 28.61 10.14 -22.09
C ASP A 255 28.61 11.51 -21.41
N GLY A 256 29.60 11.73 -20.53
CA GLY A 256 29.73 12.99 -19.76
C GLY A 256 28.81 13.13 -18.54
N ALA A 257 27.78 12.30 -18.40
CA ALA A 257 26.82 12.41 -17.30
C ALA A 257 27.32 11.86 -15.94
N THR A 258 28.54 11.29 -15.90
CA THR A 258 29.12 10.76 -14.66
C THR A 258 29.75 11.87 -13.83
N TRP A 259 29.28 12.05 -12.58
CA TRP A 259 29.78 13.06 -11.66
C TRP A 259 30.81 12.53 -10.64
N TYR A 260 31.05 11.20 -10.61
CA TYR A 260 31.89 10.51 -9.63
C TYR A 260 33.04 9.76 -10.30
N ASP A 261 34.18 9.69 -9.62
CA ASP A 261 35.34 8.90 -10.05
C ASP A 261 35.23 7.46 -9.57
N ASN A 262 34.81 7.25 -8.31
CA ASN A 262 34.58 5.95 -7.68
C ASN A 262 33.10 5.60 -7.69
N TYR A 263 32.76 4.35 -7.97
CA TYR A 263 31.37 3.89 -7.99
C TYR A 263 30.67 4.13 -6.66
N PRO A 264 29.50 4.82 -6.64
CA PRO A 264 28.73 5.04 -5.42
C PRO A 264 28.25 3.73 -4.82
N LEU A 265 28.53 3.51 -3.54
CA LEU A 265 28.27 2.26 -2.85
C LEU A 265 26.88 2.22 -2.22
N ILE A 266 26.33 1.01 -2.21
CA ILE A 266 25.10 0.66 -1.49
C ILE A 266 25.44 -0.51 -0.58
N SER A 267 25.13 -0.44 0.71
CA SER A 267 25.36 -1.57 1.63
C SER A 267 24.38 -1.55 2.78
N GLY A 268 24.21 -2.70 3.41
CA GLY A 268 23.33 -2.79 4.56
C GLY A 268 23.15 -4.18 5.13
N VAL A 269 22.39 -4.23 6.23
CA VAL A 269 22.05 -5.45 6.94
C VAL A 269 20.59 -5.41 7.38
N ASN A 270 19.89 -6.55 7.20
CA ASN A 270 18.60 -6.81 7.80
C ASN A 270 18.73 -7.99 8.77
N PHE A 271 18.18 -7.84 9.96
CA PHE A 271 18.15 -8.86 10.99
C PHE A 271 16.72 -9.11 11.47
N LEU A 272 16.37 -10.37 11.67
CA LEU A 272 15.11 -10.76 12.30
C LEU A 272 15.34 -11.97 13.19
N HIS A 273 14.87 -11.89 14.43
CA HIS A 273 14.72 -13.04 15.33
C HIS A 273 13.28 -13.14 15.80
N SER A 274 12.69 -14.32 15.70
CA SER A 274 11.34 -14.59 16.20
C SER A 274 11.31 -15.88 16.99
N ARG A 275 10.64 -15.85 18.16
CA ARG A 275 10.54 -17.00 19.06
C ARG A 275 9.26 -16.95 19.88
N ARG A 276 8.68 -18.13 20.12
CA ARG A 276 7.63 -18.32 21.12
C ARG A 276 8.26 -18.85 22.42
N ILE A 277 7.95 -18.19 23.52
CA ILE A 277 8.39 -18.54 24.88
C ILE A 277 7.13 -18.80 25.70
N LYS A 278 6.68 -20.06 25.80
CA LYS A 278 5.40 -20.41 26.41
C LYS A 278 4.24 -19.64 25.76
N ASN A 279 3.60 -18.75 26.49
CA ASN A 279 2.47 -17.92 26.04
C ASN A 279 2.88 -16.56 25.43
N LEU A 280 4.18 -16.26 25.44
CA LEU A 280 4.73 -15.01 24.93
C LEU A 280 5.37 -15.25 23.56
N ASP A 281 4.88 -14.56 22.54
CA ASP A 281 5.53 -14.43 21.24
C ASP A 281 6.43 -13.20 21.26
N VAL A 282 7.65 -13.36 20.77
CA VAL A 282 8.66 -12.29 20.68
C VAL A 282 9.21 -12.25 19.28
N VAL A 283 9.13 -11.08 18.64
CA VAL A 283 9.83 -10.77 17.40
C VAL A 283 10.69 -9.55 17.65
N VAL A 284 11.94 -9.59 17.20
CA VAL A 284 12.87 -8.45 17.19
C VAL A 284 13.51 -8.41 15.81
N GLY A 285 13.47 -7.26 15.18
CA GLY A 285 14.07 -7.01 13.89
C GLY A 285 14.85 -5.71 13.83
N GLY A 286 15.65 -5.56 12.80
CA GLY A 286 16.38 -4.32 12.57
C GLY A 286 16.94 -4.24 11.17
N ASN A 287 17.17 -3.03 10.74
CA ASN A 287 17.74 -2.69 9.44
C ASN A 287 18.77 -1.58 9.62
N PHE A 288 19.92 -1.76 8.99
CA PHE A 288 20.84 -0.67 8.70
C PHE A 288 21.08 -0.60 7.19
N ASN A 289 20.98 0.58 6.62
CA ASN A 289 21.21 0.84 5.20
C ASN A 289 22.09 2.08 5.02
N TYR A 290 23.08 1.96 4.16
CA TYR A 290 23.90 3.05 3.65
C TYR A 290 23.77 3.08 2.13
N ASP A 291 23.47 4.24 1.58
CA ASP A 291 23.33 4.46 0.14
C ASP A 291 24.01 5.79 -0.21
N HIS A 292 25.11 5.71 -0.95
CA HIS A 292 25.85 6.90 -1.36
C HIS A 292 25.03 7.79 -2.30
N GLY A 293 23.99 7.20 -2.96
CA GLY A 293 23.16 7.89 -3.93
C GLY A 293 23.78 7.91 -5.32
N TYR A 294 22.91 8.17 -6.29
CA TYR A 294 23.32 8.29 -7.69
C TYR A 294 23.15 9.73 -8.22
N ILE A 295 22.50 10.60 -7.46
CA ILE A 295 22.42 12.03 -7.74
C ILE A 295 23.54 12.72 -6.99
N GLY A 296 24.38 13.43 -7.72
CA GLY A 296 25.50 14.20 -7.18
C GLY A 296 25.09 15.55 -6.61
N PRO A 297 25.98 16.17 -5.82
CA PRO A 297 25.76 17.50 -5.26
C PRO A 297 25.66 18.56 -6.38
N PRO A 298 25.05 19.72 -6.09
CA PRO A 298 25.12 20.88 -6.98
C PRO A 298 26.57 21.29 -7.27
N ILE A 299 26.80 22.00 -8.38
CA ILE A 299 28.11 22.56 -8.71
C ILE A 299 28.39 23.75 -7.78
N GLU A 300 29.64 23.88 -7.28
CA GLU A 300 30.01 24.85 -6.23
C GLU A 300 29.77 26.32 -6.60
N ASP A 301 29.90 26.67 -7.88
CA ASP A 301 29.77 28.07 -8.37
C ASP A 301 28.35 28.45 -8.79
N SER A 302 27.38 27.60 -8.51
CA SER A 302 26.02 27.83 -8.96
C SER A 302 25.25 28.78 -8.03
N ILE A 303 24.43 29.61 -8.67
CA ILE A 303 23.74 30.77 -8.12
C ILE A 303 22.91 30.43 -6.89
N VAL A 304 23.03 31.28 -5.88
CA VAL A 304 22.26 31.26 -4.64
C VAL A 304 20.77 31.48 -4.92
N SER A 305 19.90 30.65 -4.34
CA SER A 305 18.47 30.89 -4.30
C SER A 305 18.19 32.24 -3.60
N VAL A 306 17.43 33.10 -4.26
CA VAL A 306 16.99 34.40 -3.70
C VAL A 306 15.65 34.31 -2.98
N SER A 307 15.14 33.09 -2.74
CA SER A 307 13.88 32.95 -1.98
C SER A 307 14.07 33.33 -0.52
N PRO A 308 13.34 34.33 0.01
CA PRO A 308 13.45 34.76 1.40
C PRO A 308 12.96 33.67 2.41
N TYR A 309 12.36 32.59 1.93
CA TYR A 309 11.90 31.46 2.72
C TYR A 309 12.82 30.24 2.68
N ALA A 310 13.82 30.25 1.81
CA ALA A 310 14.90 29.27 1.80
C ALA A 310 16.16 29.92 2.40
N ASP A 311 16.69 29.33 3.45
CA ASP A 311 18.04 29.66 3.91
C ASP A 311 19.01 29.49 2.76
N THR A 312 20.11 30.26 2.80
CA THR A 312 21.21 30.25 1.81
C THR A 312 21.49 28.81 1.35
N VAL A 313 21.57 28.66 0.02
CA VAL A 313 21.95 27.37 -0.59
C VAL A 313 23.27 26.92 -0.04
N SER A 314 23.29 25.87 0.71
CA SER A 314 24.49 25.23 1.17
C SER A 314 25.05 24.38 0.05
N ASN A 315 26.33 24.56 -0.30
CA ASN A 315 27.03 23.63 -1.17
C ASN A 315 27.23 22.32 -0.43
N PHE A 316 26.40 21.32 -0.74
CA PHE A 316 26.49 20.00 -0.13
C PHE A 316 27.58 19.18 -0.79
N ASN A 317 28.42 18.52 0.01
CA ASN A 317 29.40 17.56 -0.51
C ASN A 317 28.79 16.15 -0.66
N GLU A 318 29.49 15.27 -1.37
CA GLU A 318 29.06 13.89 -1.64
C GLU A 318 28.68 13.10 -0.37
N ARG A 319 29.38 13.32 0.74
CA ARG A 319 29.10 12.61 2.01
C ARG A 319 27.80 13.06 2.65
N GLN A 320 27.42 14.32 2.47
CA GLN A 320 26.17 14.88 2.94
C GLN A 320 25.00 14.41 2.07
N MET A 321 25.25 14.15 0.78
CA MET A 321 24.26 13.57 -0.13
C MET A 321 23.98 12.06 0.14
N ALA A 322 24.86 11.37 0.87
CA ALA A 322 24.66 9.95 1.15
C ALA A 322 23.53 9.73 2.16
N SER A 323 22.64 8.79 1.86
CA SER A 323 21.54 8.40 2.75
C SER A 323 21.97 7.30 3.73
N LYS A 324 21.58 7.45 5.00
CA LYS A 324 21.85 6.50 6.08
C LYS A 324 20.57 6.25 6.86
N ARG A 325 20.31 4.99 7.22
CA ARG A 325 19.14 4.64 8.02
C ARG A 325 19.45 3.51 8.98
N ALA A 326 19.06 3.68 10.23
CA ALA A 326 19.05 2.65 11.25
C ALA A 326 17.66 2.50 11.83
N ARG A 327 17.13 1.27 11.87
CA ARG A 327 15.79 0.98 12.38
C ARG A 327 15.82 -0.29 13.24
N ILE A 328 15.06 -0.26 14.33
CA ILE A 328 14.81 -1.42 15.21
C ILE A 328 13.30 -1.54 15.40
N ASN A 329 12.77 -2.76 15.31
CA ASN A 329 11.37 -3.07 15.55
C ASN A 329 11.21 -4.27 16.46
N PHE A 330 10.07 -4.32 17.14
CA PHE A 330 9.67 -5.46 17.96
C PHE A 330 8.16 -5.68 17.92
N ASN A 331 7.75 -6.96 18.04
CA ASN A 331 6.36 -7.34 18.21
C ASN A 331 6.28 -8.31 19.40
N LEU A 332 5.49 -7.96 20.40
CA LEU A 332 5.24 -8.76 21.59
C LEU A 332 3.76 -9.12 21.65
N ARG A 333 3.45 -10.41 21.85
CA ARG A 333 2.08 -10.88 22.04
C ARG A 333 2.00 -11.90 23.16
N TYR A 334 1.14 -11.64 24.13
CA TYR A 334 0.86 -12.55 25.23
C TYR A 334 -0.52 -13.15 25.09
N ARG A 335 -0.62 -14.47 25.22
CA ARG A 335 -1.90 -15.22 25.27
C ARG A 335 -2.25 -15.49 26.72
N SER A 336 -3.42 -15.02 27.15
CA SER A 336 -3.87 -15.18 28.54
C SER A 336 -4.13 -16.65 28.87
N LYS A 337 -3.55 -17.12 29.96
CA LYS A 337 -3.90 -18.43 30.54
C LYS A 337 -5.20 -18.40 31.33
N LYS A 338 -5.53 -17.24 31.90
CA LYS A 338 -6.69 -17.08 32.78
C LYS A 338 -7.98 -16.90 32.00
N TYR A 339 -7.92 -16.09 30.93
CA TYR A 339 -9.09 -15.79 30.10
C TYR A 339 -8.88 -16.42 28.71
N LYS A 340 -9.62 -17.54 28.43
CA LYS A 340 -9.59 -18.19 27.13
C LYS A 340 -10.05 -17.21 26.04
N GLY A 341 -9.35 -17.21 24.90
CA GLY A 341 -9.65 -16.31 23.79
C GLY A 341 -9.12 -14.87 23.91
N LEU A 342 -8.42 -14.54 25.01
CA LEU A 342 -7.82 -13.22 25.20
C LEU A 342 -6.33 -13.23 24.84
N ASN A 343 -5.96 -12.39 23.88
CA ASN A 343 -4.55 -12.06 23.63
C ASN A 343 -4.36 -10.54 23.55
N TYR A 344 -3.22 -10.08 24.00
CA TYR A 344 -2.85 -8.66 23.95
C TYR A 344 -1.35 -8.51 23.72
N GLY A 345 -0.95 -7.36 23.25
CA GLY A 345 0.43 -7.13 22.93
C GLY A 345 0.74 -5.68 22.64
N ILE A 346 1.98 -5.46 22.26
CA ILE A 346 2.47 -4.18 21.81
C ILE A 346 3.51 -4.39 20.71
N ASN A 347 3.34 -3.68 19.61
CA ASN A 347 4.33 -3.59 18.54
C ASN A 347 4.99 -2.22 18.63
N GLY A 348 6.25 -2.13 18.23
CA GLY A 348 6.95 -0.86 18.19
C GLY A 348 8.04 -0.85 17.13
N ASN A 349 8.37 0.34 16.67
CA ASN A 349 9.40 0.57 15.68
C ASN A 349 10.03 1.94 15.93
N VAL A 350 11.35 2.03 15.80
CA VAL A 350 12.12 3.27 15.95
C VAL A 350 13.09 3.36 14.78
N MET A 351 13.19 4.52 14.17
CA MET A 351 14.10 4.80 13.06
C MET A 351 14.81 6.13 13.25
N LEU A 352 16.08 6.12 12.93
CA LEU A 352 16.93 7.30 12.71
C LEU A 352 17.39 7.24 11.25
N SER A 353 17.26 8.33 10.52
CA SER A 353 17.76 8.40 9.16
C SER A 353 18.27 9.78 8.80
N HIS A 354 19.32 9.79 7.98
CA HIS A 354 19.78 10.94 7.22
C HIS A 354 19.50 10.67 5.74
N THR A 355 18.80 11.55 5.07
CA THR A 355 18.47 11.44 3.63
C THR A 355 18.63 12.76 2.93
N ASN A 356 18.86 12.72 1.62
CA ASN A 356 18.73 13.86 0.76
C ASN A 356 17.46 13.77 -0.08
N MET A 357 16.87 14.89 -0.42
CA MET A 357 15.77 15.03 -1.36
C MET A 357 16.19 15.99 -2.47
N ALA A 358 16.54 15.45 -3.64
CA ALA A 358 16.82 16.22 -4.84
C ALA A 358 15.57 16.32 -5.70
N PHE A 359 15.01 17.52 -5.84
CA PHE A 359 13.75 17.74 -6.56
C PHE A 359 13.92 17.98 -8.05
N ALA A 360 15.06 18.50 -8.46
CA ALA A 360 15.36 18.76 -9.85
C ALA A 360 16.82 18.46 -10.17
N TRP A 361 17.08 18.09 -11.43
CA TRP A 361 18.44 17.96 -11.97
C TRP A 361 18.98 19.29 -12.46
N LEU A 362 20.30 19.34 -12.74
CA LEU A 362 20.97 20.54 -13.17
C LEU A 362 20.89 20.77 -14.68
N GLY A 363 20.98 19.72 -15.50
CA GLY A 363 20.96 19.82 -16.96
C GLY A 363 20.43 18.58 -17.63
N ASP A 364 20.32 18.57 -18.96
CA ASP A 364 19.75 17.51 -19.78
C ASP A 364 20.77 16.48 -20.29
N SER A 365 22.06 16.86 -20.32
CA SER A 365 23.13 16.11 -20.96
C SER A 365 24.23 15.72 -19.98
N THR A 366 25.22 16.58 -19.77
CA THR A 366 26.39 16.27 -18.94
C THR A 366 26.07 16.29 -17.45
N ASP A 367 25.12 17.13 -17.02
CA ASP A 367 24.77 17.34 -15.61
C ASP A 367 23.45 16.63 -15.21
N LEU A 368 23.01 15.67 -16.01
CA LEU A 368 21.75 14.94 -15.81
C LEU A 368 21.64 14.26 -14.44
N PHE A 369 22.75 13.81 -13.86
CA PHE A 369 22.83 13.19 -12.54
C PHE A 369 23.37 14.13 -11.46
N ARG A 370 23.32 15.46 -11.68
CA ARG A 370 23.63 16.49 -10.69
C ARG A 370 22.35 17.18 -10.24
N ALA A 371 22.29 17.51 -8.97
CA ALA A 371 21.15 18.23 -8.43
C ALA A 371 21.17 19.72 -8.80
N TYR A 372 19.98 20.28 -9.07
CA TYR A 372 19.83 21.72 -9.29
C TYR A 372 20.08 22.49 -7.99
N PRO A 373 20.84 23.60 -8.01
CA PRO A 373 21.09 24.44 -6.83
C PRO A 373 19.80 24.92 -6.17
N GLY A 374 19.71 24.83 -4.84
CA GLY A 374 18.51 25.18 -4.08
C GLY A 374 17.34 24.20 -4.20
N ALA A 375 17.45 23.15 -5.03
CA ALA A 375 16.46 22.10 -5.13
C ALA A 375 16.88 20.79 -4.42
N VAL A 376 17.81 20.88 -3.47
CA VAL A 376 18.25 19.78 -2.60
C VAL A 376 18.02 20.14 -1.15
N PHE A 377 17.40 19.25 -0.42
CA PHE A 377 17.22 19.36 1.02
C PHE A 377 17.83 18.16 1.72
N LEU A 378 18.55 18.39 2.78
CA LEU A 378 19.01 17.35 3.70
C LEU A 378 17.99 17.20 4.82
N GLN A 379 17.68 15.97 5.18
CA GLN A 379 16.73 15.63 6.23
C GLN A 379 17.37 14.68 7.24
N GLU A 380 17.40 15.08 8.50
CA GLU A 380 17.59 14.21 9.65
C GLU A 380 16.23 13.86 10.22
N GLN A 381 15.90 12.57 10.27
CA GLN A 381 14.58 12.12 10.71
C GLN A 381 14.69 11.20 11.92
N PHE A 382 13.90 11.51 12.95
CA PHE A 382 13.56 10.61 14.04
C PHE A 382 12.08 10.27 13.96
N ILE A 383 11.76 8.97 13.84
CA ILE A 383 10.38 8.51 13.79
C ILE A 383 10.23 7.26 14.66
N PHE A 384 9.14 7.18 15.44
CA PHE A 384 8.77 5.98 16.16
C PHE A 384 7.27 5.75 16.23
N ASN A 385 6.87 4.50 16.41
CA ASN A 385 5.50 4.16 16.78
C ASN A 385 5.47 3.15 17.93
N LEU A 386 4.38 3.22 18.71
CA LEU A 386 3.99 2.23 19.70
C LEU A 386 2.53 1.85 19.45
N ASP A 387 2.27 0.56 19.26
CA ASP A 387 0.99 0.02 18.86
C ASP A 387 0.49 -1.02 19.88
N PRO A 388 -0.14 -0.62 20.99
CA PRO A 388 -0.81 -1.54 21.89
C PRO A 388 -2.08 -2.10 21.25
N TYR A 389 -2.36 -3.38 21.51
CA TYR A 389 -3.59 -4.02 21.03
C TYR A 389 -4.10 -5.10 21.97
N LEU A 390 -5.40 -5.38 21.88
CA LEU A 390 -6.08 -6.45 22.58
C LEU A 390 -7.08 -7.11 21.63
N ASN A 391 -7.11 -8.44 21.57
CA ASN A 391 -8.14 -9.20 20.89
C ASN A 391 -8.78 -10.15 21.90
N PHE A 392 -10.12 -10.21 21.88
CA PHE A 392 -10.89 -11.11 22.70
C PHE A 392 -11.92 -11.86 21.85
N PHE A 393 -11.82 -13.19 21.84
CA PHE A 393 -12.74 -14.09 21.15
C PHE A 393 -13.72 -14.63 22.18
N THR A 394 -15.00 -14.39 21.94
CA THR A 394 -16.07 -14.90 22.81
C THR A 394 -16.44 -16.33 22.46
N GLN A 395 -16.99 -17.09 23.41
CA GLN A 395 -17.51 -18.45 23.15
C GLN A 395 -18.63 -18.49 22.10
N SER A 396 -19.33 -17.37 21.88
CA SER A 396 -20.37 -17.23 20.86
C SER A 396 -19.84 -16.78 19.49
N ASN A 397 -18.58 -17.06 19.17
CA ASN A 397 -17.90 -16.67 17.91
C ASN A 397 -17.89 -15.16 17.62
N GLY A 398 -17.96 -14.33 18.64
CA GLY A 398 -17.73 -12.88 18.54
C GLY A 398 -16.25 -12.57 18.73
N LYS A 399 -15.72 -11.60 17.99
CA LYS A 399 -14.37 -11.07 18.15
C LYS A 399 -14.45 -9.58 18.49
N HIS A 400 -13.81 -9.21 19.58
CA HIS A 400 -13.56 -7.81 19.94
C HIS A 400 -12.08 -7.52 19.70
N ALA A 401 -11.78 -6.41 19.02
CA ALA A 401 -10.42 -5.96 18.82
C ALA A 401 -10.31 -4.49 19.21
N LEU A 402 -9.39 -4.18 20.10
CA LEU A 402 -9.00 -2.82 20.46
C LEU A 402 -7.57 -2.58 20.00
N ARG A 403 -7.32 -1.50 19.29
CA ARG A 403 -6.00 -1.12 18.77
C ARG A 403 -5.72 0.33 19.07
N GLY A 404 -4.48 0.64 19.36
CA GLY A 404 -4.01 2.00 19.50
C GLY A 404 -2.68 2.18 18.77
N ARG A 405 -2.41 3.39 18.31
CA ARG A 405 -1.11 3.80 17.75
C ARG A 405 -0.73 5.17 18.26
N LEU A 406 0.46 5.28 18.77
CA LEU A 406 1.19 6.53 18.91
C LEU A 406 2.25 6.55 17.80
N LEU A 407 2.14 7.49 16.87
CA LEU A 407 3.13 7.72 15.80
C LEU A 407 3.71 9.13 15.97
N HIS A 408 5.02 9.21 16.09
CA HIS A 408 5.74 10.48 16.20
C HIS A 408 6.81 10.57 15.13
N SER A 409 6.88 11.70 14.45
CA SER A 409 7.94 12.05 13.49
C SER A 409 8.50 13.43 13.80
N ASP A 410 9.83 13.53 13.84
CA ASP A 410 10.57 14.80 13.92
C ASP A 410 11.55 14.82 12.74
N ASN A 411 11.34 15.76 11.83
CA ASN A 411 12.12 15.97 10.63
C ASN A 411 12.88 17.30 10.76
N GLN A 412 14.17 17.23 10.94
CA GLN A 412 15.07 18.37 10.89
C GLN A 412 15.55 18.53 9.44
N MET A 413 15.15 19.61 8.80
CA MET A 413 15.42 19.82 7.38
C MET A 413 16.13 21.15 7.15
N THR A 414 17.03 21.16 6.17
CA THR A 414 17.61 22.40 5.65
C THR A 414 16.54 23.31 5.04
N ALA A 415 16.87 24.56 4.76
CA ALA A 415 16.01 25.57 4.16
C ALA A 415 14.72 25.84 4.99
N ASN A 416 14.82 25.81 6.31
CA ASN A 416 13.71 26.06 7.26
C ASN A 416 12.44 25.19 7.02
N GLN A 417 12.63 23.98 6.47
CA GLN A 417 11.53 23.05 6.18
C GLN A 417 11.28 22.02 7.28
N SER A 418 11.88 22.20 8.46
CA SER A 418 11.70 21.31 9.60
C SER A 418 10.25 21.23 10.04
N ASN A 419 9.78 20.01 10.31
CA ASN A 419 8.44 19.75 10.80
C ASN A 419 8.41 18.61 11.82
N ARG A 420 7.42 18.63 12.68
CA ARG A 420 7.19 17.59 13.68
C ARG A 420 5.71 17.30 13.80
N ALA A 421 5.36 16.02 13.80
CA ALA A 421 3.98 15.59 13.97
C ALA A 421 3.85 14.43 14.96
N THR A 422 2.81 14.46 15.78
CA THR A 422 2.44 13.37 16.68
C THR A 422 0.98 13.01 16.44
N THR A 423 0.74 11.73 16.11
CA THR A 423 -0.58 11.19 15.84
C THR A 423 -0.94 10.12 16.85
N TYR A 424 -2.10 10.26 17.46
CA TYR A 424 -2.74 9.27 18.31
C TYR A 424 -3.91 8.66 17.55
N TYR A 425 -3.94 7.35 17.44
CA TYR A 425 -5.01 6.61 16.78
C TYR A 425 -5.59 5.56 17.71
N GLY A 426 -6.90 5.39 17.68
CA GLY A 426 -7.64 4.37 18.39
C GLY A 426 -8.70 3.72 17.49
N ASP A 427 -8.84 2.39 17.56
CA ASP A 427 -9.86 1.60 16.83
C ASP A 427 -10.44 0.55 17.76
N TYR A 428 -11.75 0.56 17.91
CA TYR A 428 -12.49 -0.57 18.47
C TYR A 428 -13.33 -1.21 17.40
N MET A 429 -13.17 -2.52 17.20
CA MET A 429 -13.89 -3.32 16.23
C MET A 429 -14.59 -4.49 16.89
N PHE A 430 -15.84 -4.69 16.56
CA PHE A 430 -16.61 -5.90 16.86
C PHE A 430 -16.94 -6.65 15.58
N GLN A 431 -16.72 -7.97 15.57
CA GLN A 431 -17.02 -8.87 14.45
C GLN A 431 -17.79 -10.07 14.97
N LYS A 432 -18.86 -10.46 14.27
CA LYS A 432 -19.64 -11.65 14.61
C LYS A 432 -20.35 -12.23 13.39
N ARG A 433 -20.42 -13.57 13.35
CA ARG A 433 -21.27 -14.31 12.42
C ARG A 433 -22.61 -14.65 13.10
N TYR A 434 -23.71 -14.18 12.52
CA TYR A 434 -25.06 -14.42 13.01
C TYR A 434 -25.69 -15.61 12.23
N LYS A 435 -25.61 -16.80 12.81
CA LYS A 435 -26.18 -18.04 12.22
C LYS A 435 -27.70 -17.91 11.95
N ASN A 436 -28.43 -17.31 12.86
CA ASN A 436 -29.90 -17.16 12.79
C ASN A 436 -30.37 -16.17 11.71
N LEU A 437 -29.46 -15.38 11.12
CA LEU A 437 -29.73 -14.42 10.05
C LEU A 437 -29.12 -14.88 8.72
N GLY A 438 -29.18 -16.19 8.43
CA GLY A 438 -28.65 -16.79 7.21
C GLY A 438 -27.11 -16.73 7.14
N ASN A 439 -26.42 -16.84 8.28
CA ASN A 439 -24.96 -16.72 8.42
C ASN A 439 -24.40 -15.36 7.96
N LEU A 440 -25.09 -14.32 8.39
CA LEU A 440 -24.67 -12.95 8.13
C LEU A 440 -23.40 -12.62 8.93
N ASP A 441 -22.32 -12.27 8.24
CA ASP A 441 -21.10 -11.73 8.84
C ASP A 441 -21.27 -10.24 9.07
N PHE A 442 -21.12 -9.80 10.30
CA PHE A 442 -21.20 -8.41 10.72
C PHE A 442 -19.84 -7.92 11.21
N ILE A 443 -19.42 -6.76 10.76
CA ILE A 443 -18.37 -5.95 11.37
C ILE A 443 -18.94 -4.57 11.67
N GLY A 444 -18.63 -4.04 12.84
CA GLY A 444 -18.90 -2.66 13.21
C GLY A 444 -17.78 -2.13 14.10
N GLY A 445 -17.51 -0.85 14.01
CA GLY A 445 -16.44 -0.26 14.81
C GLY A 445 -16.46 1.26 14.82
N ILE A 446 -15.61 1.81 15.69
CA ILE A 446 -15.40 3.25 15.87
C ILE A 446 -13.89 3.49 15.81
N THR A 447 -13.47 4.52 15.05
CA THR A 447 -12.08 4.96 15.00
C THR A 447 -11.97 6.43 15.41
N GLY A 448 -10.86 6.77 16.05
CA GLY A 448 -10.50 8.15 16.35
C GLY A 448 -9.03 8.41 16.04
N THR A 449 -8.73 9.56 15.45
CA THR A 449 -7.38 10.05 15.21
C THR A 449 -7.26 11.48 15.71
N PHE A 450 -6.21 11.77 16.46
CA PHE A 450 -5.82 13.11 16.84
C PHE A 450 -4.39 13.35 16.40
N THR A 451 -4.15 14.39 15.62
CA THR A 451 -2.81 14.80 15.16
C THR A 451 -2.51 16.19 15.67
N ASN A 452 -1.33 16.35 16.26
CA ASN A 452 -0.74 17.64 16.59
C ASN A 452 0.53 17.81 15.75
N SER A 453 0.64 18.92 15.01
CA SER A 453 1.76 19.21 14.11
C SER A 453 2.31 20.60 14.36
N PHE A 454 3.63 20.71 14.24
CA PHE A 454 4.39 21.97 14.37
C PHE A 454 5.34 22.11 13.17
N ALA A 455 5.25 23.25 12.48
CA ALA A 455 6.27 23.69 11.51
C ALA A 455 6.19 25.21 11.31
N ASN A 456 7.36 25.86 11.24
CA ASN A 456 7.41 27.31 10.94
C ASN A 456 6.90 27.64 9.53
N MET A 457 6.95 26.67 8.61
CA MET A 457 6.42 26.81 7.26
C MET A 457 4.89 26.80 7.15
N TYR A 458 4.13 26.61 8.23
CA TYR A 458 2.65 26.63 8.19
C TYR A 458 2.09 28.05 8.31
N VAL A 459 2.59 28.96 7.48
CA VAL A 459 2.21 30.38 7.48
C VAL A 459 0.73 30.58 7.15
N GLY A 460 0.18 29.72 6.27
CA GLY A 460 -1.23 29.83 5.84
C GLY A 460 -2.28 29.63 6.93
N SER A 461 -1.92 29.07 8.08
CA SER A 461 -2.81 28.96 9.25
C SER A 461 -2.69 30.12 10.23
N GLY A 462 -1.70 30.99 10.06
CA GLY A 462 -1.34 32.04 11.03
C GLY A 462 -0.69 31.49 12.32
N SER A 463 -0.41 30.19 12.40
CA SER A 463 0.23 29.54 13.54
C SER A 463 1.13 28.40 13.11
N PRO A 464 2.34 28.23 13.69
CA PRO A 464 3.16 27.05 13.44
C PRO A 464 2.54 25.75 14.01
N ASN A 465 1.61 25.87 14.97
CA ASN A 465 0.94 24.73 15.59
C ASN A 465 -0.43 24.52 14.93
N ASN A 466 -0.68 23.28 14.50
CA ASN A 466 -1.95 22.88 13.89
C ASN A 466 -2.40 21.54 14.44
N GLN A 467 -3.72 21.38 14.62
CA GLN A 467 -4.34 20.18 15.16
C GLN A 467 -5.41 19.65 14.22
N MET A 468 -5.47 18.33 14.07
CA MET A 468 -6.48 17.68 13.26
C MET A 468 -7.12 16.54 14.05
N ILE A 469 -8.45 16.50 14.05
CA ILE A 469 -9.27 15.46 14.65
C ILE A 469 -10.02 14.73 13.53
N ASN A 470 -10.03 13.42 13.58
CA ASN A 470 -10.88 12.59 12.75
C ASN A 470 -11.55 11.54 13.61
N VAL A 471 -12.89 11.46 13.58
CA VAL A 471 -13.69 10.45 14.29
C VAL A 471 -14.65 9.82 13.32
N SER A 472 -14.79 8.49 13.36
CA SER A 472 -15.73 7.81 12.48
C SER A 472 -16.32 6.55 13.09
N GLY A 473 -17.55 6.25 12.66
CA GLY A 473 -18.20 4.97 12.86
C GLY A 473 -18.37 4.24 11.54
N TYR A 474 -18.14 2.94 11.51
CA TYR A 474 -18.26 2.12 10.30
C TYR A 474 -18.98 0.80 10.57
N THR A 475 -19.63 0.28 9.53
CA THR A 475 -20.23 -1.06 9.55
C THR A 475 -20.10 -1.73 8.19
N GLN A 476 -20.02 -3.06 8.21
CA GLN A 476 -20.07 -3.88 7.00
C GLN A 476 -20.83 -5.15 7.29
N LEU A 477 -21.70 -5.52 6.35
CA LEU A 477 -22.49 -6.73 6.33
C LEU A 477 -22.04 -7.57 5.14
N GLU A 478 -21.87 -8.87 5.35
CA GLU A 478 -21.50 -9.80 4.31
C GLU A 478 -22.30 -11.09 4.44
N ASN A 479 -22.72 -11.63 3.30
CA ASN A 479 -23.47 -12.88 3.27
C ASN A 479 -23.05 -13.73 2.06
N LYS A 480 -22.93 -15.04 2.26
CA LYS A 480 -22.66 -16.01 1.19
C LYS A 480 -23.90 -16.84 0.91
N ILE A 481 -24.63 -16.47 -0.14
CA ILE A 481 -25.88 -17.09 -0.54
C ILE A 481 -25.60 -18.33 -1.41
N LYS A 482 -26.22 -19.46 -1.11
CA LYS A 482 -26.15 -20.75 -1.86
C LYS A 482 -24.70 -21.15 -2.23
N LYS A 483 -23.71 -20.80 -1.40
CA LYS A 483 -22.25 -21.09 -1.61
C LYS A 483 -21.64 -20.49 -2.88
N ALA A 484 -22.42 -19.77 -3.68
CA ALA A 484 -22.02 -19.26 -4.99
C ALA A 484 -21.97 -17.74 -5.07
N ILE A 485 -22.77 -17.02 -4.30
CA ILE A 485 -22.91 -15.56 -4.38
C ILE A 485 -22.47 -14.95 -3.07
N ASN A 486 -21.39 -14.18 -3.10
CA ASN A 486 -20.98 -13.33 -1.98
C ASN A 486 -21.54 -11.93 -2.19
N LEU A 487 -22.22 -11.39 -1.18
CA LEU A 487 -22.69 -10.02 -1.12
C LEU A 487 -21.97 -9.30 0.01
N SER A 488 -21.58 -8.05 -0.23
CA SER A 488 -20.94 -7.17 0.76
C SER A 488 -21.55 -5.77 0.65
N VAL A 489 -22.02 -5.21 1.76
CA VAL A 489 -22.52 -3.83 1.85
C VAL A 489 -21.91 -3.20 3.09
N GLY A 490 -21.43 -1.98 2.97
CA GLY A 490 -20.84 -1.25 4.08
C GLY A 490 -21.10 0.24 4.02
N GLY A 491 -21.05 0.87 5.20
CA GLY A 491 -21.18 2.31 5.36
C GLY A 491 -20.23 2.83 6.42
N ARG A 492 -19.80 4.07 6.27
CA ARG A 492 -18.97 4.83 7.20
C ARG A 492 -19.48 6.26 7.30
N LEU A 493 -19.55 6.78 8.49
CA LEU A 493 -19.76 8.20 8.75
C LEU A 493 -18.48 8.76 9.32
N GLU A 494 -17.95 9.81 8.70
CA GLU A 494 -16.63 10.34 9.03
C GLU A 494 -16.71 11.83 9.31
N TYR A 495 -16.24 12.25 10.49
CA TYR A 495 -16.16 13.62 10.96
C TYR A 495 -14.70 14.06 11.00
N PHE A 496 -14.41 15.22 10.41
CA PHE A 496 -13.12 15.89 10.45
C PHE A 496 -13.23 17.27 11.06
N GLN A 497 -12.20 17.63 11.82
CA GLN A 497 -11.97 18.98 12.29
C GLN A 497 -10.49 19.32 12.15
N LEU A 498 -10.18 20.46 11.55
CA LEU A 498 -8.84 21.03 11.47
C LEU A 498 -8.84 22.36 12.20
N ASN A 499 -8.00 22.50 13.21
CA ASN A 499 -8.04 23.58 14.19
C ASN A 499 -9.47 23.73 14.76
N ASP A 500 -9.90 24.91 15.16
CA ASP A 500 -11.22 25.11 15.76
C ASP A 500 -12.33 25.50 14.76
N SER A 501 -11.97 25.72 13.48
CA SER A 501 -12.88 26.38 12.54
C SER A 501 -13.27 25.54 11.31
N ILE A 502 -12.45 24.58 10.89
CA ILE A 502 -12.68 23.84 9.63
C ILE A 502 -13.21 22.46 9.95
N THR A 503 -14.48 22.21 9.62
CA THR A 503 -15.15 20.94 9.89
C THR A 503 -15.73 20.32 8.62
N ALA A 504 -15.84 18.98 8.57
CA ALA A 504 -16.54 18.25 7.52
C ALA A 504 -17.14 16.95 8.08
N LEU A 505 -18.35 16.63 7.63
CA LEU A 505 -19.04 15.37 7.93
C LEU A 505 -19.41 14.69 6.60
N LYS A 506 -18.98 13.43 6.41
CA LYS A 506 -19.22 12.71 5.16
C LYS A 506 -19.71 11.28 5.41
N PRO A 507 -20.87 10.91 4.87
CA PRO A 507 -21.26 9.51 4.70
C PRO A 507 -20.54 8.91 3.50
N ILE A 508 -20.12 7.64 3.61
CA ILE A 508 -19.39 6.90 2.59
C ILE A 508 -19.99 5.49 2.51
N PHE A 509 -20.27 4.99 1.30
CA PHE A 509 -20.91 3.71 1.07
C PHE A 509 -20.09 2.83 0.13
N ARG A 510 -20.24 1.52 0.29
CA ARG A 510 -19.74 0.52 -0.65
C ARG A 510 -20.72 -0.63 -0.77
N ALA A 511 -20.73 -1.25 -1.94
CA ALA A 511 -21.44 -2.52 -2.19
C ALA A 511 -20.62 -3.36 -3.17
N GLY A 512 -20.74 -4.66 -3.08
CA GLY A 512 -20.05 -5.55 -4.01
C GLY A 512 -20.61 -6.95 -3.98
N THR A 513 -20.40 -7.66 -5.06
CA THR A 513 -20.76 -9.07 -5.22
C THR A 513 -19.67 -9.84 -5.92
N SER A 514 -19.50 -11.11 -5.56
CA SER A 514 -18.71 -12.10 -6.28
C SER A 514 -19.55 -13.33 -6.49
N ILE A 515 -19.69 -13.76 -7.75
CA ILE A 515 -20.56 -14.84 -8.16
C ILE A 515 -19.71 -15.93 -8.79
N LYS A 516 -19.72 -17.13 -8.21
CA LYS A 516 -19.13 -18.33 -8.82
C LYS A 516 -20.04 -18.81 -9.95
N ILE A 517 -19.62 -18.56 -11.20
CA ILE A 517 -20.40 -18.91 -12.41
C ILE A 517 -20.16 -20.38 -12.79
N TYR A 518 -18.88 -20.78 -12.76
CA TYR A 518 -18.48 -22.14 -13.17
C TYR A 518 -17.24 -22.53 -12.37
N GLN A 519 -17.01 -23.80 -12.08
CA GLN A 519 -15.87 -24.35 -11.30
C GLN A 519 -15.02 -23.32 -10.54
N GLU A 520 -13.95 -22.77 -11.16
CA GLU A 520 -13.05 -21.76 -10.59
C GLU A 520 -13.16 -20.41 -11.33
N THR A 521 -14.35 -20.11 -11.92
CA THR A 521 -14.68 -18.86 -12.60
C THR A 521 -15.58 -18.00 -11.73
N TYR A 522 -15.14 -16.79 -11.42
CA TYR A 522 -15.83 -15.85 -10.56
C TYR A 522 -16.06 -14.53 -11.30
N LEU A 523 -17.33 -14.12 -11.42
CA LEU A 523 -17.71 -12.77 -11.85
C LEU A 523 -17.86 -11.90 -10.61
N ARG A 524 -17.28 -10.71 -10.63
CA ARG A 524 -17.44 -9.74 -9.55
C ARG A 524 -17.92 -8.40 -10.09
N ALA A 525 -18.67 -7.68 -9.26
CA ALA A 525 -19.02 -6.29 -9.47
C ALA A 525 -18.95 -5.55 -8.16
N SER A 526 -18.46 -4.34 -8.17
CA SER A 526 -18.36 -3.50 -6.99
C SER A 526 -18.61 -2.03 -7.28
N TYR A 527 -19.13 -1.33 -6.29
CA TYR A 527 -19.25 0.11 -6.21
C TYR A 527 -18.69 0.57 -4.87
N GLY A 528 -17.92 1.61 -4.85
CA GLY A 528 -17.37 2.18 -3.62
C GLY A 528 -17.14 3.68 -3.73
N GLN A 529 -17.27 4.36 -2.60
CA GLN A 529 -16.99 5.79 -2.45
C GLN A 529 -15.70 5.99 -1.67
N GLY A 530 -15.00 7.07 -2.00
CA GLY A 530 -13.80 7.53 -1.33
C GLY A 530 -13.92 8.97 -0.90
N TYR A 531 -13.20 9.32 0.15
CA TYR A 531 -13.15 10.66 0.70
C TYR A 531 -11.77 10.95 1.26
N ARG A 532 -11.27 12.17 1.04
CA ARG A 532 -10.02 12.64 1.60
C ARG A 532 -10.16 14.11 2.04
N PHE A 533 -9.81 14.37 3.27
CA PHE A 533 -9.66 15.74 3.75
C PHE A 533 -8.25 16.25 3.41
N PRO A 534 -8.07 17.51 2.95
CA PRO A 534 -6.74 18.08 2.70
C PRO A 534 -5.90 18.07 3.97
N THR A 535 -4.64 17.75 3.83
CA THR A 535 -3.69 17.69 4.94
C THR A 535 -3.32 19.09 5.46
N ILE A 536 -2.70 19.14 6.63
CA ILE A 536 -2.18 20.41 7.21
C ILE A 536 -1.18 21.04 6.24
N THR A 537 -0.27 20.23 5.70
CA THR A 537 0.74 20.70 4.75
C THR A 537 0.14 21.24 3.45
N GLU A 538 -0.82 20.54 2.82
CA GLU A 538 -1.45 21.02 1.59
C GLU A 538 -2.12 22.39 1.74
N ARG A 539 -2.70 22.65 2.90
CA ARG A 539 -3.39 23.91 3.18
C ARG A 539 -2.46 25.08 3.53
N PHE A 540 -1.43 24.81 4.34
CA PHE A 540 -0.78 25.88 5.09
C PHE A 540 0.70 26.09 4.76
N ILE A 541 1.30 25.22 3.95
CA ILE A 541 2.72 25.30 3.63
C ILE A 541 3.08 26.59 2.88
N ARG A 542 4.13 27.26 3.39
CA ARG A 542 4.85 28.35 2.71
C ARG A 542 6.34 28.04 2.79
N THR A 543 6.94 27.72 1.66
CA THR A 543 8.37 27.37 1.56
C THR A 543 8.90 27.68 0.16
N GLY A 544 10.13 27.30 -0.15
CA GLY A 544 10.75 27.43 -1.46
C GLY A 544 11.44 26.15 -1.90
N VAL A 545 11.52 25.93 -3.20
CA VAL A 545 12.27 24.86 -3.87
C VAL A 545 13.04 25.48 -5.03
N GLY A 546 14.35 25.60 -4.89
CA GLY A 546 15.15 26.39 -5.82
C GLY A 546 14.65 27.85 -5.88
N ASN A 547 14.41 28.33 -7.07
CA ASN A 547 13.90 29.68 -7.31
C ASN A 547 12.37 29.79 -7.25
N PHE A 548 11.67 28.71 -6.91
CA PHE A 548 10.21 28.67 -6.89
C PHE A 548 9.66 28.63 -5.48
N GLY A 549 8.58 29.38 -5.24
CA GLY A 549 7.83 29.33 -4.00
C GLY A 549 6.88 28.13 -3.95
N VAL A 550 6.50 27.74 -2.73
CA VAL A 550 5.32 26.92 -2.46
C VAL A 550 4.37 27.75 -1.62
N PHE A 551 3.13 27.91 -2.10
CA PHE A 551 2.17 28.87 -1.55
C PHE A 551 1.01 28.19 -0.84
N PRO A 552 0.53 28.72 0.30
CA PRO A 552 -0.56 28.14 1.04
C PRO A 552 -1.91 28.31 0.31
N ASN A 553 -2.81 27.34 0.54
CA ASN A 553 -4.21 27.45 0.13
C ASN A 553 -5.14 27.00 1.27
N PRO A 554 -5.47 27.87 2.22
CA PRO A 554 -6.36 27.54 3.34
C PRO A 554 -7.76 27.12 2.91
N ASP A 555 -8.21 27.53 1.70
CA ASP A 555 -9.56 27.30 1.17
C ASP A 555 -9.73 25.96 0.44
N LEU A 556 -8.73 25.10 0.47
CA LEU A 556 -8.81 23.76 -0.16
C LEU A 556 -10.02 22.99 0.34
N LYS A 557 -10.81 22.48 -0.62
CA LYS A 557 -11.98 21.65 -0.36
C LYS A 557 -11.61 20.17 -0.31
N PRO A 558 -12.33 19.36 0.49
CA PRO A 558 -12.13 17.90 0.48
C PRO A 558 -12.39 17.30 -0.88
N GLU A 559 -11.60 16.28 -1.22
CA GLU A 559 -11.82 15.46 -2.40
C GLU A 559 -12.80 14.33 -2.10
N THR A 560 -13.62 13.99 -3.08
CA THR A 560 -14.47 12.81 -3.06
C THR A 560 -14.28 12.01 -4.33
N SER A 561 -14.49 10.70 -4.26
CA SER A 561 -14.47 9.83 -5.43
C SER A 561 -15.56 8.77 -5.34
N TRP A 562 -15.89 8.20 -6.49
CA TRP A 562 -16.57 6.91 -6.54
C TRP A 562 -15.91 6.03 -7.61
N ASN A 563 -16.01 4.72 -7.41
CA ASN A 563 -15.48 3.72 -8.32
C ASN A 563 -16.53 2.64 -8.57
N ALA A 564 -16.73 2.30 -9.83
CA ALA A 564 -17.48 1.12 -10.25
C ALA A 564 -16.55 0.18 -11.02
N GLU A 565 -16.66 -1.12 -10.76
CA GLU A 565 -15.82 -2.14 -11.36
C GLU A 565 -16.64 -3.39 -11.69
N VAL A 566 -16.34 -3.99 -12.83
CA VAL A 566 -16.78 -5.34 -13.22
C VAL A 566 -15.57 -6.15 -13.64
N GLY A 567 -15.41 -7.37 -13.11
CA GLY A 567 -14.26 -8.20 -13.40
C GLY A 567 -14.54 -9.69 -13.38
N VAL A 568 -13.67 -10.44 -14.02
CA VAL A 568 -13.68 -11.91 -14.06
C VAL A 568 -12.36 -12.44 -13.52
N LYS A 569 -12.45 -13.35 -12.56
CA LYS A 569 -11.30 -14.11 -12.06
C LYS A 569 -11.46 -15.55 -12.46
N GLN A 570 -10.44 -16.11 -13.13
CA GLN A 570 -10.40 -17.48 -13.59
C GLN A 570 -9.22 -18.22 -12.97
N GLY A 571 -9.49 -19.22 -12.15
CA GLY A 571 -8.49 -20.20 -11.72
C GLY A 571 -8.08 -21.11 -12.87
N ILE A 572 -6.79 -21.36 -13.01
CA ILE A 572 -6.20 -22.18 -14.08
C ILE A 572 -5.46 -23.35 -13.47
N LYS A 573 -5.71 -24.54 -14.03
CA LYS A 573 -4.93 -25.77 -13.79
C LYS A 573 -4.69 -26.46 -15.11
N LEU A 574 -3.48 -26.33 -15.66
CA LEU A 574 -3.04 -26.95 -16.90
C LEU A 574 -1.83 -27.86 -16.60
N GLY A 575 -2.09 -29.16 -16.40
CA GLY A 575 -1.04 -30.10 -16.00
C GLY A 575 -0.43 -29.70 -14.65
N GLN A 576 0.84 -29.28 -14.66
CA GLN A 576 1.59 -28.85 -13.48
C GLN A 576 1.66 -27.29 -13.34
N ILE A 577 0.87 -26.56 -14.13
CA ILE A 577 0.73 -25.11 -14.04
C ILE A 577 -0.52 -24.80 -13.23
N TYR A 578 -0.36 -23.99 -12.18
CA TYR A 578 -1.44 -23.55 -11.32
C TYR A 578 -1.40 -22.01 -11.21
N GLY A 579 -2.50 -21.36 -11.39
CA GLY A 579 -2.55 -19.90 -11.30
C GLY A 579 -3.96 -19.35 -11.42
N TYR A 580 -4.04 -18.05 -11.56
CA TYR A 580 -5.27 -17.35 -11.90
C TYR A 580 -5.00 -16.19 -12.86
N ILE A 581 -5.99 -15.94 -13.71
CA ILE A 581 -6.12 -14.72 -14.50
C ILE A 581 -7.19 -13.88 -13.84
N ASP A 582 -6.94 -12.60 -13.71
CA ASP A 582 -7.88 -11.60 -13.22
C ASP A 582 -7.96 -10.45 -14.22
N VAL A 583 -9.15 -10.16 -14.75
CA VAL A 583 -9.39 -9.06 -15.68
C VAL A 583 -10.56 -8.23 -15.17
N ALA A 584 -10.37 -6.92 -15.07
CA ALA A 584 -11.39 -6.00 -14.60
C ALA A 584 -11.42 -4.71 -15.43
N GLY A 585 -12.61 -4.31 -15.84
CA GLY A 585 -12.88 -2.96 -16.32
C GLY A 585 -13.36 -2.08 -15.17
N PHE A 586 -12.91 -0.85 -15.13
CA PHE A 586 -13.27 0.07 -14.05
C PHE A 586 -13.53 1.49 -14.55
N TRP A 587 -14.34 2.20 -13.75
CA TRP A 587 -14.69 3.60 -13.92
C TRP A 587 -14.55 4.30 -12.58
N GLN A 588 -13.70 5.33 -12.53
CA GLN A 588 -13.50 6.16 -11.35
C GLN A 588 -13.77 7.62 -11.69
N GLU A 589 -14.49 8.32 -10.81
CA GLU A 589 -14.65 9.77 -10.91
C GLU A 589 -14.28 10.45 -9.60
N TYR A 590 -13.68 11.62 -9.76
CA TYR A 590 -13.19 12.44 -8.65
C TYR A 590 -13.84 13.82 -8.75
N GLN A 591 -14.21 14.37 -7.59
CA GLN A 591 -14.70 15.73 -7.44
C GLN A 591 -13.77 16.54 -6.58
N ASN A 592 -13.59 17.81 -6.91
CA ASN A 592 -12.64 18.71 -6.25
C ASN A 592 -11.22 18.14 -6.26
N THR A 593 -10.79 17.55 -7.38
CA THR A 593 -9.47 16.96 -7.52
C THR A 593 -8.41 17.97 -7.09
N ILE A 594 -7.56 17.60 -6.12
CA ILE A 594 -6.44 18.43 -5.68
C ILE A 594 -5.23 18.05 -6.53
N GLU A 595 -4.68 19.05 -7.21
CA GLU A 595 -3.45 18.95 -8.01
C GLU A 595 -2.45 20.00 -7.51
N TYR A 596 -1.17 19.71 -7.68
CA TYR A 596 -0.07 20.61 -7.38
C TYR A 596 0.26 21.39 -8.64
N THR A 597 -0.18 22.65 -8.69
CA THR A 597 -0.16 23.46 -9.90
C THR A 597 0.84 24.60 -9.79
N PHE A 598 1.51 24.89 -10.89
CA PHE A 598 2.39 26.05 -11.00
C PHE A 598 1.61 27.31 -11.41
N GLY A 599 2.04 28.47 -10.91
CA GLY A 599 1.42 29.76 -11.24
C GLY A 599 2.14 30.94 -10.57
N PHE A 600 1.54 32.13 -10.72
CA PHE A 600 1.97 33.34 -10.03
C PHE A 600 1.04 33.61 -8.87
N TRP A 601 1.50 33.36 -7.63
CA TRP A 601 0.66 33.32 -6.43
C TRP A 601 1.00 34.39 -5.40
N GLY A 602 2.14 35.08 -5.55
CA GLY A 602 2.63 36.13 -4.65
C GLY A 602 1.98 37.48 -4.91
N ASP A 603 2.35 38.47 -4.12
CA ASP A 603 1.85 39.85 -4.24
C ASP A 603 2.59 40.70 -5.26
N GLY A 604 3.61 40.19 -5.92
CA GLY A 604 4.39 40.85 -6.94
C GLY A 604 5.42 41.87 -6.41
N SER A 605 5.48 42.06 -5.11
CA SER A 605 6.47 42.97 -4.51
C SER A 605 7.91 42.46 -4.60
N ASP A 606 8.07 41.13 -4.76
CA ASP A 606 9.35 40.45 -4.89
C ASP A 606 9.30 39.46 -6.06
N PRO A 607 10.02 39.72 -7.18
CA PRO A 607 10.02 38.85 -8.35
C PRO A 607 10.46 37.40 -8.06
N SER A 608 11.30 37.19 -7.04
CA SER A 608 11.76 35.85 -6.63
C SER A 608 10.74 35.08 -5.80
N ASN A 609 9.63 35.70 -5.41
CA ASN A 609 8.67 35.19 -4.44
C ASN A 609 7.24 35.10 -4.95
N PHE A 610 7.01 35.31 -6.25
CA PHE A 610 5.66 35.31 -6.82
C PHE A 610 5.37 34.05 -7.65
N ALA A 611 6.39 33.44 -8.26
CA ALA A 611 6.23 32.26 -9.09
C ALA A 611 6.45 30.98 -8.29
N GLY A 612 5.61 29.97 -8.51
CA GLY A 612 5.83 28.70 -7.84
C GLY A 612 4.59 27.80 -7.83
N PHE A 613 4.55 26.92 -6.87
CA PHE A 613 3.53 25.86 -6.78
C PHE A 613 2.50 26.15 -5.69
N ARG A 614 1.28 25.65 -5.92
CA ARG A 614 0.18 25.72 -4.98
C ARG A 614 -0.73 24.52 -5.15
N PHE A 615 -1.24 23.97 -4.04
CA PHE A 615 -2.28 22.94 -4.09
C PHE A 615 -3.63 23.59 -4.43
N MET A 616 -4.28 23.13 -5.52
CA MET A 616 -5.52 23.71 -6.01
C MET A 616 -6.57 22.63 -6.29
N ASN A 617 -7.86 22.95 -6.01
CA ASN A 617 -8.96 22.11 -6.49
C ASN A 617 -9.21 22.41 -7.97
N THR A 618 -8.81 21.52 -8.85
CA THR A 618 -8.84 21.70 -10.32
C THR A 618 -10.13 21.24 -11.00
N GLY A 619 -11.17 20.94 -10.21
CA GLY A 619 -12.48 20.53 -10.73
C GLY A 619 -12.69 19.02 -10.71
N GLN A 620 -13.36 18.50 -11.71
CA GLN A 620 -13.74 17.09 -11.84
C GLN A 620 -12.81 16.35 -12.77
N SER A 621 -12.52 15.10 -12.43
CA SER A 621 -11.73 14.22 -13.28
C SER A 621 -12.27 12.80 -13.29
N ARG A 622 -11.93 12.03 -14.33
CA ARG A 622 -12.35 10.66 -14.56
C ARG A 622 -11.17 9.80 -14.96
N VAL A 623 -11.14 8.56 -14.48
CA VAL A 623 -10.23 7.54 -14.98
C VAL A 623 -11.04 6.31 -15.39
N LEU A 624 -11.02 5.99 -16.67
CA LEU A 624 -11.51 4.74 -17.22
C LEU A 624 -10.34 3.81 -17.46
N GLY A 625 -10.53 2.49 -17.32
CA GLY A 625 -9.44 1.60 -17.64
C GLY A 625 -9.75 0.11 -17.52
N ILE A 626 -8.72 -0.67 -17.86
CA ILE A 626 -8.71 -2.12 -17.77
C ILE A 626 -7.45 -2.56 -17.05
N ASP A 627 -7.61 -3.40 -16.03
CA ASP A 627 -6.54 -4.16 -15.39
C ASP A 627 -6.62 -5.61 -15.84
N ALA A 628 -5.48 -6.20 -16.20
CA ALA A 628 -5.35 -7.63 -16.44
C ALA A 628 -4.12 -8.14 -15.68
N SER A 629 -4.25 -9.20 -14.90
CA SER A 629 -3.14 -9.84 -14.20
C SER A 629 -3.17 -11.35 -14.36
N PHE A 630 -1.97 -11.95 -14.39
CA PHE A 630 -1.78 -13.40 -14.43
C PHE A 630 -0.68 -13.78 -13.46
N SER A 631 -1.02 -14.58 -12.47
CA SER A 631 -0.09 -15.01 -11.43
C SER A 631 -0.20 -16.50 -11.18
N GLY A 632 0.94 -17.14 -10.91
CA GLY A 632 0.92 -18.57 -10.72
C GLY A 632 2.25 -19.21 -10.38
N LYS A 633 2.20 -20.54 -10.35
CA LYS A 633 3.36 -21.44 -10.20
C LYS A 633 3.26 -22.56 -11.22
N ALA A 634 4.42 -23.04 -11.67
CA ALA A 634 4.51 -24.19 -12.54
C ALA A 634 5.63 -25.11 -12.08
N LYS A 635 5.52 -26.40 -12.41
CA LYS A 635 6.63 -27.34 -12.33
C LYS A 635 7.02 -27.77 -13.74
N ILE A 636 8.29 -27.62 -14.10
CA ILE A 636 8.86 -28.11 -15.36
C ILE A 636 9.71 -29.36 -15.05
N GLY A 637 9.18 -30.53 -15.41
CA GLY A 637 9.78 -31.79 -15.03
C GLY A 637 9.79 -32.00 -13.51
N ARG A 638 10.81 -32.72 -13.00
CA ARG A 638 10.89 -33.08 -11.56
C ARG A 638 11.75 -32.11 -10.73
N LYS A 639 12.49 -31.19 -11.36
CA LYS A 639 13.59 -30.45 -10.70
C LYS A 639 13.50 -28.93 -10.84
N THR A 640 12.53 -28.41 -11.59
CA THR A 640 12.39 -26.97 -11.83
C THR A 640 11.02 -26.48 -11.36
N ASP A 641 11.03 -25.60 -10.40
CA ASP A 641 9.84 -24.83 -9.98
C ASP A 641 9.90 -23.44 -10.64
N VAL A 642 8.77 -22.96 -11.13
CA VAL A 642 8.63 -21.62 -11.73
C VAL A 642 7.56 -20.86 -10.97
N THR A 643 7.85 -19.62 -10.59
CA THR A 643 6.85 -18.67 -10.08
C THR A 643 6.80 -17.47 -11.01
N PHE A 644 5.60 -17.00 -11.30
CA PHE A 644 5.41 -15.86 -12.19
C PHE A 644 4.27 -14.97 -11.71
N MET A 645 4.41 -13.67 -11.96
CA MET A 645 3.41 -12.64 -11.80
C MET A 645 3.58 -11.64 -12.94
N THR A 646 2.51 -11.37 -13.68
CA THR A 646 2.53 -10.35 -14.72
C THR A 646 1.20 -9.62 -14.75
N GLY A 647 1.20 -8.39 -15.22
CA GLY A 647 -0.01 -7.63 -15.41
C GLY A 647 0.17 -6.47 -16.37
N TYR A 648 -0.94 -6.07 -16.92
CA TYR A 648 -1.10 -4.94 -17.80
C TYR A 648 -2.21 -4.05 -17.29
N ASN A 649 -1.95 -2.76 -17.26
CA ASN A 649 -2.91 -1.74 -16.92
C ASN A 649 -2.99 -0.71 -18.04
N TYR A 650 -4.19 -0.45 -18.52
CA TYR A 650 -4.50 0.63 -19.46
C TYR A 650 -5.48 1.59 -18.80
N ILE A 651 -5.18 2.89 -18.85
CA ILE A 651 -6.02 3.93 -18.27
C ILE A 651 -6.21 5.10 -19.23
N VAL A 652 -7.35 5.75 -19.12
CA VAL A 652 -7.68 7.01 -19.81
C VAL A 652 -8.08 8.03 -18.75
N PRO A 653 -7.09 8.74 -18.14
CA PRO A 653 -7.35 9.74 -17.12
C PRO A 653 -7.67 11.09 -17.77
N THR A 654 -8.90 11.59 -17.61
CA THR A 654 -9.37 12.80 -18.31
C THR A 654 -9.89 13.87 -17.34
N SER A 655 -9.65 15.14 -17.67
CA SER A 655 -10.35 16.26 -17.05
C SER A 655 -11.78 16.35 -17.59
N LEU A 656 -12.75 16.42 -16.67
CA LEU A 656 -14.17 16.65 -17.00
C LEU A 656 -14.54 18.14 -16.95
N SER A 657 -13.65 18.98 -16.42
CA SER A 657 -13.86 20.43 -16.27
C SER A 657 -12.65 21.20 -16.82
N PRO A 658 -12.28 21.02 -18.14
CA PRO A 658 -11.03 21.59 -18.66
C PRO A 658 -11.02 23.12 -18.69
N ASP A 659 -12.20 23.75 -18.78
CA ASP A 659 -12.37 25.21 -18.78
C ASP A 659 -12.63 25.81 -17.39
N PHE A 660 -12.69 24.98 -16.35
CA PHE A 660 -12.92 25.46 -14.99
C PHE A 660 -11.75 26.31 -14.52
N VAL A 661 -12.00 27.61 -14.32
CA VAL A 661 -11.02 28.56 -13.78
C VAL A 661 -10.94 28.35 -12.27
N TYR A 662 -9.84 27.78 -11.81
CA TYR A 662 -9.61 27.52 -10.38
C TYR A 662 -8.80 28.63 -9.69
N ALA A 663 -8.17 29.52 -10.46
CA ALA A 663 -7.52 30.73 -9.96
C ALA A 663 -7.34 31.76 -11.07
N ILE A 664 -7.12 33.00 -10.67
CA ILE A 664 -6.79 34.12 -11.55
C ILE A 664 -5.55 34.80 -10.99
N ASP A 665 -4.53 35.01 -11.84
CA ASP A 665 -3.43 35.87 -11.55
C ASP A 665 -3.86 37.34 -11.75
N SER A 666 -4.14 38.02 -10.66
CA SER A 666 -4.56 39.43 -10.71
C SER A 666 -3.40 40.43 -10.67
N VAL A 667 -2.17 39.94 -10.45
CA VAL A 667 -1.02 40.80 -10.15
C VAL A 667 -0.25 41.22 -11.42
N TYR A 668 -0.04 40.27 -12.34
CA TYR A 668 0.85 40.52 -13.48
C TYR A 668 0.11 40.57 -14.81
N TYR A 669 -0.81 39.60 -15.09
CA TYR A 669 -1.36 39.38 -16.42
C TYR A 669 -2.86 39.10 -16.46
N ASN A 670 -3.60 39.11 -15.36
CA ASN A 670 -4.99 38.63 -15.27
C ASN A 670 -5.17 37.25 -15.94
N LYS A 671 -4.15 36.40 -15.86
CA LYS A 671 -4.18 35.07 -16.47
C LYS A 671 -5.13 34.17 -15.70
N GLU A 672 -6.08 33.58 -16.40
CA GLU A 672 -6.96 32.55 -15.83
C GLU A 672 -6.25 31.18 -15.82
N TYR A 673 -6.23 30.52 -14.66
CA TYR A 673 -5.68 29.19 -14.50
C TYR A 673 -6.80 28.16 -14.59
N SER A 674 -6.74 27.34 -15.62
CA SER A 674 -7.61 26.20 -15.88
C SER A 674 -6.76 25.02 -16.35
N TYR A 675 -7.37 23.83 -16.53
CA TYR A 675 -6.66 22.73 -17.16
C TYR A 675 -6.13 23.15 -18.55
N ASN A 676 -6.97 23.80 -19.37
CA ASN A 676 -6.59 24.20 -20.73
C ASN A 676 -5.43 25.20 -20.75
N SER A 677 -5.41 26.20 -19.85
CA SER A 677 -4.38 27.24 -19.86
C SER A 677 -3.06 26.81 -19.23
N THR A 678 -3.03 25.68 -18.51
CA THR A 678 -1.84 25.20 -17.77
C THR A 678 -1.29 23.87 -18.32
N SER A 679 -1.90 23.30 -19.33
CA SER A 679 -1.48 22.02 -19.94
C SER A 679 -0.61 22.25 -21.16
N LEU A 680 0.46 21.46 -21.30
CA LEU A 680 1.31 21.44 -22.49
C LEU A 680 0.51 21.00 -23.73
N ASP A 681 -0.34 19.97 -23.58
CA ASP A 681 -1.28 19.54 -24.61
C ASP A 681 -2.71 19.43 -24.02
N PRO A 682 -3.52 20.50 -24.15
CA PRO A 682 -4.92 20.48 -23.67
C PRO A 682 -5.88 19.73 -24.58
N SER A 683 -5.51 19.41 -25.84
CA SER A 683 -6.42 18.95 -26.91
C SER A 683 -7.09 17.61 -26.57
N ASN A 684 -6.38 16.69 -25.90
CA ASN A 684 -6.86 15.36 -25.57
C ASN A 684 -7.50 15.25 -24.17
N LYS A 685 -7.45 16.32 -23.37
CA LYS A 685 -7.94 16.41 -21.99
C LYS A 685 -7.31 15.39 -21.02
N ILE A 686 -6.20 14.76 -21.38
CA ILE A 686 -5.49 13.80 -20.53
C ILE A 686 -4.87 14.53 -19.33
N LEU A 687 -5.10 14.01 -18.13
CA LEU A 687 -4.53 14.56 -16.90
C LEU A 687 -3.00 14.50 -16.92
N LYS A 688 -2.37 15.51 -16.33
CA LYS A 688 -0.92 15.67 -16.29
C LYS A 688 -0.25 14.55 -15.46
N TYR A 689 0.97 14.16 -15.83
CA TYR A 689 1.84 13.24 -15.08
C TYR A 689 1.24 11.84 -14.89
N ARG A 690 0.54 11.28 -15.90
CA ARG A 690 0.01 9.90 -15.90
C ARG A 690 0.58 9.10 -17.05
N PHE A 691 0.74 7.80 -16.81
CA PHE A 691 1.14 6.81 -17.82
C PHE A 691 -0.11 6.05 -18.27
N LEU A 692 -0.43 6.09 -19.55
CA LEU A 692 -1.63 5.41 -20.07
C LEU A 692 -1.47 3.89 -20.07
N HIS A 693 -0.27 3.40 -20.38
CA HIS A 693 0.04 1.97 -20.45
C HIS A 693 1.14 1.62 -19.46
N ASN A 694 0.90 0.58 -18.67
CA ASN A 694 1.87 -0.01 -17.76
C ASN A 694 1.87 -1.54 -17.92
N VAL A 695 3.04 -2.12 -18.07
CA VAL A 695 3.27 -3.57 -18.00
C VAL A 695 4.25 -3.86 -16.88
N LYS A 696 3.94 -4.84 -16.06
CA LYS A 696 4.85 -5.31 -14.99
C LYS A 696 4.87 -6.83 -15.01
N GLY A 697 6.04 -7.39 -14.87
CA GLY A 697 6.20 -8.85 -14.87
C GLY A 697 7.39 -9.27 -14.03
N ASP A 698 7.26 -10.43 -13.41
CA ASP A 698 8.32 -11.10 -12.64
C ASP A 698 8.22 -12.60 -12.86
N VAL A 699 9.31 -13.23 -13.24
CA VAL A 699 9.40 -14.68 -13.41
C VAL A 699 10.66 -15.18 -12.72
N GLU A 700 10.53 -16.23 -11.91
CA GLU A 700 11.65 -16.89 -11.24
C GLU A 700 11.62 -18.39 -11.48
N PHE A 701 12.73 -18.91 -11.95
CA PHE A 701 13.02 -20.33 -12.12
C PHE A 701 13.88 -20.81 -10.96
N THR A 702 13.46 -21.85 -10.26
CA THR A 702 14.25 -22.51 -9.20
C THR A 702 14.60 -23.91 -9.61
N PHE A 703 15.88 -24.16 -9.92
CA PHE A 703 16.41 -25.45 -10.32
C PHE A 703 16.94 -26.21 -9.10
N TRP A 704 16.61 -27.50 -9.00
CA TRP A 704 17.07 -28.42 -7.94
C TRP A 704 16.86 -27.89 -6.51
N LYS A 705 15.92 -26.97 -6.32
CA LYS A 705 15.70 -26.24 -5.05
C LYS A 705 16.90 -25.41 -4.57
N LYS A 706 17.92 -25.21 -5.40
CA LYS A 706 19.19 -24.52 -5.06
C LYS A 706 19.49 -23.30 -5.91
N LEU A 707 19.41 -23.43 -7.23
CA LEU A 707 19.73 -22.35 -8.16
C LEU A 707 18.45 -21.60 -8.55
N GLY A 708 18.36 -20.33 -8.19
CA GLY A 708 17.29 -19.41 -8.60
C GLY A 708 17.78 -18.48 -9.70
N ILE A 709 17.00 -18.32 -10.77
CA ILE A 709 17.22 -17.32 -11.83
C ILE A 709 15.91 -16.55 -11.99
N GLY A 710 15.94 -15.25 -11.81
CA GLY A 710 14.76 -14.39 -11.90
C GLY A 710 14.98 -13.21 -12.84
N ILE A 711 13.92 -12.84 -13.56
CA ILE A 711 13.86 -11.66 -14.43
C ILE A 711 12.60 -10.88 -14.08
N SER A 712 12.73 -9.57 -13.99
CA SER A 712 11.59 -8.66 -13.85
C SER A 712 11.59 -7.66 -14.99
N VAL A 713 10.42 -7.25 -15.41
CA VAL A 713 10.22 -6.26 -16.46
C VAL A 713 9.21 -5.22 -16.01
N LYS A 714 9.48 -3.95 -16.34
CA LYS A 714 8.55 -2.83 -16.22
C LYS A 714 8.52 -2.07 -17.53
N TYR A 715 7.32 -1.68 -17.94
CA TYR A 715 7.11 -0.74 -19.03
C TYR A 715 6.20 0.39 -18.55
N PHE A 716 6.62 1.60 -18.83
CA PHE A 716 5.84 2.81 -18.66
C PHE A 716 5.70 3.49 -20.04
N SER A 717 4.47 3.84 -20.44
CA SER A 717 4.28 4.68 -21.62
C SER A 717 4.91 6.07 -21.42
N LYS A 718 4.95 6.87 -22.47
CA LYS A 718 5.27 8.29 -22.31
C LYS A 718 4.30 8.98 -21.35
N ILE A 719 4.73 10.10 -20.75
CA ILE A 719 3.85 11.05 -20.11
C ILE A 719 3.15 11.84 -21.25
N GLU A 720 1.83 11.74 -21.34
CA GLU A 720 1.09 12.39 -22.44
C GLU A 720 0.96 13.90 -22.24
N ASN A 721 0.86 14.36 -20.99
CA ASN A 721 0.64 15.76 -20.67
C ASN A 721 1.34 16.16 -19.36
N MET A 722 1.81 17.39 -19.30
CA MET A 722 2.45 18.03 -18.13
C MET A 722 2.09 19.51 -18.05
N ASP A 723 2.60 20.21 -17.06
CA ASP A 723 2.45 21.67 -16.96
C ASP A 723 3.26 22.38 -18.06
N ILE A 724 2.60 23.30 -18.77
CA ILE A 724 3.23 24.12 -19.83
C ILE A 724 4.35 25.02 -19.28
N VAL A 725 4.26 25.37 -18.00
CA VAL A 725 5.25 26.25 -17.34
C VAL A 725 6.68 25.75 -17.47
N ILE A 726 6.89 24.44 -17.64
CA ILE A 726 8.23 23.87 -17.83
C ILE A 726 8.81 24.37 -19.14
N GLN A 727 8.03 24.38 -20.21
CA GLN A 727 8.40 24.96 -21.49
C GLN A 727 8.54 26.49 -21.40
N ASP A 728 7.52 27.18 -20.82
CA ASP A 728 7.56 28.64 -20.65
C ASP A 728 8.79 29.09 -19.87
N PHE A 729 9.20 28.35 -18.82
CA PHE A 729 10.37 28.64 -18.03
C PHE A 729 11.66 28.47 -18.82
N GLU A 730 11.80 27.41 -19.59
CA GLU A 730 12.96 27.22 -20.46
C GLU A 730 13.07 28.35 -21.50
N GLU A 731 11.99 28.73 -22.17
CA GLU A 731 11.95 29.80 -23.15
C GLU A 731 12.31 31.15 -22.52
N LEU A 732 11.76 31.47 -21.34
CA LEU A 732 12.05 32.74 -20.64
C LEU A 732 13.48 32.83 -20.12
N THR A 733 14.12 31.72 -19.81
CA THR A 733 15.46 31.70 -19.21
C THR A 733 16.57 31.48 -20.20
N GLN A 734 16.27 31.23 -21.48
CA GLN A 734 17.24 30.93 -22.53
C GLN A 734 18.35 32.01 -22.64
N ASP A 735 17.99 33.28 -22.50
CA ASP A 735 18.91 34.44 -22.67
C ASP A 735 19.42 35.00 -21.33
N LEU A 736 19.02 34.40 -20.19
CA LEU A 736 19.40 34.85 -18.87
C LEU A 736 20.67 34.14 -18.39
N ALA A 737 21.84 34.80 -18.55
CA ALA A 737 23.14 34.21 -18.20
C ALA A 737 23.31 33.88 -16.70
N PHE A 738 22.45 34.40 -15.83
CA PHE A 738 22.52 34.22 -14.39
C PHE A 738 21.61 33.10 -13.86
N ILE A 739 20.78 32.48 -14.72
CA ILE A 739 19.92 31.34 -14.37
C ILE A 739 20.48 30.07 -15.02
N GLN A 740 20.68 29.04 -14.24
CA GLN A 740 21.08 27.73 -14.74
C GLN A 740 20.02 27.18 -15.66
N LYS A 741 20.39 26.78 -16.88
CA LYS A 741 19.47 26.18 -17.86
C LYS A 741 19.09 24.77 -17.44
N ILE A 742 17.82 24.39 -17.64
CA ILE A 742 17.27 23.07 -17.29
C ILE A 742 17.22 22.13 -18.49
N GLU A 743 16.87 22.62 -19.69
CA GLU A 743 16.82 21.87 -20.99
C GLU A 743 16.00 20.56 -20.92
N TYR A 744 14.90 20.59 -20.15
CA TYR A 744 14.07 19.40 -19.97
C TYR A 744 13.26 19.04 -21.22
N MET A 745 12.84 20.01 -22.01
CA MET A 745 12.00 19.76 -23.19
C MET A 745 12.73 18.96 -24.26
N ASP A 746 14.05 19.15 -24.43
CA ASP A 746 14.85 18.34 -25.32
C ASP A 746 14.98 16.90 -24.84
N PHE A 747 15.20 16.68 -23.54
CA PHE A 747 15.17 15.37 -22.93
C PHE A 747 13.80 14.69 -23.10
N TYR A 748 12.69 15.40 -22.82
CA TYR A 748 11.35 14.89 -22.97
C TYR A 748 11.05 14.47 -24.41
N ASN A 749 11.39 15.28 -25.40
CA ASN A 749 11.14 14.99 -26.81
C ASN A 749 11.96 13.79 -27.31
N SER A 750 13.19 13.63 -26.84
CA SER A 750 14.06 12.51 -27.21
C SER A 750 13.67 11.18 -26.53
N HIS A 751 12.99 11.23 -25.36
CA HIS A 751 12.63 10.05 -24.56
C HIS A 751 11.12 9.70 -24.53
N ARG A 752 10.31 10.32 -25.39
CA ARG A 752 8.83 10.18 -25.38
C ARG A 752 8.25 8.89 -25.98
N HIS A 753 9.05 7.83 -26.13
CA HIS A 753 8.59 6.51 -26.67
C HIS A 753 8.21 5.49 -25.59
N GLY A 754 8.20 5.87 -24.32
CA GLY A 754 8.03 4.99 -23.18
C GLY A 754 9.33 4.27 -22.81
N ASN A 755 9.31 3.60 -21.65
CA ASN A 755 10.51 3.05 -21.02
C ASN A 755 10.32 1.60 -20.63
N TRP A 756 11.16 0.71 -21.21
CA TRP A 756 11.31 -0.66 -20.77
C TRP A 756 12.50 -0.75 -19.80
N VAL A 757 12.27 -1.24 -18.60
CA VAL A 757 13.27 -1.43 -17.56
C VAL A 757 13.30 -2.91 -17.17
N PHE A 758 14.49 -3.51 -17.18
CA PHE A 758 14.69 -4.92 -16.89
C PHE A 758 15.58 -5.08 -15.65
N ASP A 759 15.19 -5.96 -14.74
CA ASP A 759 16.00 -6.39 -13.60
C ASP A 759 16.28 -7.88 -13.73
N ALA A 760 17.44 -8.32 -13.27
CA ALA A 760 17.81 -9.74 -13.26
C ALA A 760 18.42 -10.13 -11.92
N ARG A 761 18.22 -11.40 -11.53
CA ARG A 761 18.79 -11.96 -10.31
C ARG A 761 19.19 -13.42 -10.48
N VAL A 762 20.30 -13.77 -9.88
CA VAL A 762 20.77 -15.15 -9.80
C VAL A 762 21.07 -15.45 -8.35
N SER A 763 20.56 -16.55 -7.82
CA SER A 763 20.77 -16.94 -6.44
C SER A 763 21.16 -18.41 -6.31
N TYR A 764 22.00 -18.74 -5.34
CA TYR A 764 22.43 -20.11 -5.08
C TYR A 764 22.34 -20.43 -3.58
N GLY A 765 21.52 -21.42 -3.24
CA GLY A 765 21.45 -22.02 -1.91
C GLY A 765 22.59 -23.01 -1.70
N ILE A 766 23.61 -22.61 -0.97
CA ILE A 766 24.75 -23.49 -0.61
C ILE A 766 24.20 -24.68 0.19
N ASN A 767 23.34 -24.39 1.15
CA ASN A 767 22.54 -25.33 1.91
C ASN A 767 21.25 -24.62 2.43
N ASP A 768 20.49 -25.28 3.29
CA ASP A 768 19.22 -24.72 3.81
C ASP A 768 19.41 -23.45 4.68
N LYS A 769 20.64 -23.21 5.17
CA LYS A 769 20.95 -22.06 6.03
C LYS A 769 21.62 -20.90 5.29
N HIS A 770 22.31 -21.17 4.20
CA HIS A 770 23.18 -20.21 3.51
C HIS A 770 22.79 -20.04 2.05
N LYS A 771 22.48 -18.80 1.65
CA LYS A 771 22.14 -18.43 0.25
C LYS A 771 22.96 -17.20 -0.16
N LEU A 772 23.53 -17.25 -1.36
CA LEU A 772 24.15 -16.11 -2.04
C LEU A 772 23.27 -15.69 -3.21
N ALA A 773 23.22 -14.39 -3.52
CA ALA A 773 22.52 -13.87 -4.68
C ALA A 773 23.28 -12.69 -5.29
N ILE A 774 23.26 -12.59 -6.61
CA ILE A 774 23.63 -11.39 -7.37
C ILE A 774 22.35 -10.82 -7.96
N ILE A 775 22.13 -9.52 -7.75
CA ILE A 775 20.93 -8.82 -8.15
C ILE A 775 21.36 -7.57 -8.91
N SER A 776 20.82 -7.39 -10.12
CA SER A 776 21.04 -6.20 -10.93
C SER A 776 19.70 -5.57 -11.27
N THR A 777 19.53 -4.28 -10.95
CA THR A 777 18.37 -3.48 -11.39
C THR A 777 18.76 -2.63 -12.59
N ASN A 778 17.80 -2.33 -13.47
CA ASN A 778 18.05 -1.61 -14.72
C ASN A 778 19.24 -2.19 -15.50
N ILE A 779 19.21 -3.50 -15.75
CA ILE A 779 20.36 -4.24 -16.33
C ILE A 779 20.82 -3.68 -17.68
N ALA A 780 19.89 -3.11 -18.46
CA ALA A 780 20.18 -2.44 -19.73
C ALA A 780 20.83 -1.05 -19.56
N ASN A 781 20.98 -0.58 -18.31
CA ASN A 781 21.50 0.75 -17.96
C ASN A 781 20.77 1.89 -18.70
N ARG A 782 19.44 1.77 -18.82
CA ARG A 782 18.64 2.74 -19.55
C ARG A 782 18.54 4.05 -18.75
N THR A 783 18.76 5.16 -19.42
CA THR A 783 18.45 6.51 -18.92
C THR A 783 16.97 6.77 -19.14
N TYR A 784 16.22 7.10 -18.06
CA TYR A 784 14.79 7.37 -18.12
C TYR A 784 14.32 8.24 -16.94
N SER A 785 13.20 8.88 -17.14
CA SER A 785 12.52 9.73 -16.14
C SER A 785 11.07 9.31 -15.99
N LEU A 786 10.55 9.31 -14.78
CA LEU A 786 9.14 9.05 -14.47
C LEU A 786 8.36 10.33 -14.14
N ARG A 787 9.06 11.45 -13.96
CA ARG A 787 8.48 12.78 -13.81
C ARG A 787 9.46 13.86 -14.32
N PRO A 788 8.99 15.07 -14.59
CA PRO A 788 9.90 16.15 -14.99
C PRO A 788 11.03 16.39 -13.99
N LEU A 789 12.20 16.74 -14.52
CA LEU A 789 13.39 17.19 -13.80
C LEU A 789 13.96 16.18 -12.79
N LYS A 790 13.62 14.88 -12.91
CA LYS A 790 14.25 13.83 -12.12
C LYS A 790 14.59 12.62 -12.98
N ILE A 791 15.85 12.24 -12.92
CA ILE A 791 16.33 11.02 -13.55
C ILE A 791 16.20 9.84 -12.59
N GLU A 792 15.87 8.67 -13.13
CA GLU A 792 15.86 7.43 -12.37
C GLU A 792 17.25 6.80 -12.29
N GLN A 793 17.42 5.89 -11.33
CA GLN A 793 18.72 5.28 -11.04
C GLN A 793 19.31 4.55 -12.25
N PRO A 794 20.63 4.66 -12.50
CA PRO A 794 21.35 3.83 -13.47
C PRO A 794 21.38 2.39 -12.99
N ARG A 795 22.00 1.50 -13.77
CA ARG A 795 22.15 0.09 -13.38
C ARG A 795 22.82 -0.04 -12.02
N THR A 796 22.24 -0.87 -11.14
CA THR A 796 22.91 -1.30 -9.90
C THR A 796 23.34 -2.77 -10.02
N VAL A 797 24.42 -3.11 -9.34
CA VAL A 797 24.85 -4.51 -9.16
C VAL A 797 25.11 -4.75 -7.68
N MET A 798 24.44 -5.73 -7.09
CA MET A 798 24.51 -6.03 -5.67
C MET A 798 24.78 -7.51 -5.42
N LEU A 799 25.65 -7.80 -4.45
CA LEU A 799 25.85 -9.12 -3.87
C LEU A 799 25.07 -9.18 -2.55
N GLN A 800 24.30 -10.24 -2.35
CA GLN A 800 23.55 -10.50 -1.14
C GLN A 800 23.93 -11.86 -0.54
N TYR A 801 24.16 -11.89 0.75
CA TYR A 801 24.28 -13.09 1.54
C TYR A 801 23.14 -13.19 2.54
N THR A 802 22.44 -14.34 2.55
CA THR A 802 21.36 -14.63 3.50
C THR A 802 21.74 -15.81 4.37
N PHE A 803 21.70 -15.60 5.69
CA PHE A 803 21.79 -16.64 6.70
C PHE A 803 20.42 -16.87 7.34
N LYS A 804 19.97 -18.14 7.37
CA LYS A 804 18.72 -18.56 8.04
C LYS A 804 19.03 -19.66 9.04
N LEU A 805 18.62 -19.47 10.27
CA LEU A 805 18.69 -20.50 11.31
C LEU A 805 17.26 -20.79 11.79
N ASP A 806 16.70 -21.86 11.28
CA ASP A 806 15.48 -22.47 11.80
C ASP A 806 15.91 -23.65 12.65
N LYS A 807 15.70 -23.61 13.97
CA LYS A 807 16.05 -24.74 14.85
C LYS A 807 15.08 -25.89 14.55
N ASN A 808 15.66 -27.04 14.14
CA ASN A 808 14.90 -28.27 13.91
C ASN A 808 14.22 -28.77 15.19
#